data_7afc86b6bf215062dd59966ed2dd2603
#
_entry.id   7afc86b6bf215062dd59966ed2dd2603
#
_cell.length_a   1.000
_cell.length_b   1.000
_cell.length_c   1.000
_cell.angle_alpha   90.00
_cell.angle_beta   90.00
_cell.angle_gamma   90.00
#
_symmetry.space_group_name_H-M   'P 1'
#
loop_
_entity.id
_entity.type
_entity.pdbx_description
1 polymer ?
#
loop_
_entity_poly.entity_id
_entity_poly.type
_entity_poly.pdbx_seq_one_letter_code
_entity_poly.pdbx_strand_id
1 'polypeptide(L)'
;MRKTFILLTALLLAAAFFPIYAQRITGTVADAKGQAVEAATVTLFRSADSSKVRTTSTDKAGHFAFDRIPAGNYLLSASSVGYSTVWSPPIDHSNPGATRTVPPLILASPVVTNLKEMTFVAKKPFIEQKPDRTIINVDASPTNAGSSAMDVLEKSPGVTLDKDDNISLKGKQNVMVMIDGKPTYLSPAQLASYLRSLPASAIDQIELMTNPSAKYDAAGNSGIINIRTKKNKTKGFNGSTNLTYSQGVYAKPSGSVNLNYRDGKANFFLNGGYSPWEGFHDLDITRKYLDADGKTINSIFSQQTQIYSANPTFNLKFGIDYYLTSKTTLGFVVSGFRDKEEDHTSSNILLLDPQYNLDSIVNSPSTNQTTWKNGAINLNFQHSYDPAGRELTADLDYVRYGSLSDQYFDNLTYSPAMIKLGESILTGHLPGTINIYTAKTDYTRPLSDGYKLETGVKLSYVNTDNAADYFDVVNEVAYVDTTKTNRFLYRENINAAYVNMTKQYKKLNVQLGLRLENTNYSGHQLGNGVSVVSHDSSFNRSYVNLFPTAYFTYTLNDKNQLTLNYGRRIDRPAYQDLNPFLFFLDQFTYQAGNPYLQPQYTQNVEASHSYHHFLTTTLNYSYTRNYFTETFDQSGQVMIDRTGNIGSRQQAGISLSAQHSLTGWWTAILYSYLYYTRFSGLLYGEQLDISATTLLLNLNNQFSFHDGWGGEISGFYRTKGVAGQIVLYPFGQESAAVTKKIFHDKASLKLAIKDIFYTNRPHGYLNFQQIESTIRNARDTRLVALTFSWNFGKLLKGVNPRGHSGAGDEESRVKSGGNGN
;
A
#
# COMPACT_ATOMS: atom_id res chain seq x y z
N MET A 1 -52.44 -44.62 36.37
CA MET A 1 -51.53 -43.56 36.74
C MET A 1 -50.80 -43.70 38.11
N ARG A 2 -51.25 -44.51 39.01
CA ARG A 2 -50.56 -44.71 40.33
C ARG A 2 -49.33 -45.63 40.29
N LYS A 3 -49.26 -46.56 39.37
CA LYS A 3 -48.14 -47.52 39.27
C LYS A 3 -46.95 -47.03 38.51
N THR A 4 -47.11 -46.02 37.63
CA THR A 4 -46.00 -45.33 36.88
C THR A 4 -45.24 -44.30 37.71
N PHE A 5 -45.94 -43.75 38.73
CA PHE A 5 -45.32 -42.76 39.60
C PHE A 5 -44.41 -43.40 40.68
N ILE A 6 -44.71 -44.64 41.10
CA ILE A 6 -43.90 -45.38 42.08
C ILE A 6 -42.58 -45.88 41.42
N LEU A 7 -42.64 -46.26 40.15
CA LEU A 7 -41.44 -46.70 39.40
C LEU A 7 -40.47 -45.51 39.12
N LEU A 8 -41.01 -44.34 38.87
CA LEU A 8 -40.20 -43.14 38.60
C LEU A 8 -39.52 -42.58 39.89
N THR A 9 -40.20 -42.67 41.04
CA THR A 9 -39.61 -42.31 42.34
C THR A 9 -38.58 -43.33 42.84
N ALA A 10 -38.80 -44.63 42.57
CA ALA A 10 -37.80 -45.64 42.88
C ALA A 10 -36.52 -45.54 42.00
N LEU A 11 -36.68 -45.12 40.72
CA LEU A 11 -35.57 -44.88 39.81
C LEU A 11 -34.77 -43.62 40.20
N LEU A 12 -35.44 -42.58 40.72
CA LEU A 12 -34.79 -41.35 41.22
C LEU A 12 -34.08 -41.55 42.60
N LEU A 13 -34.56 -42.47 43.44
CA LEU A 13 -33.88 -42.83 44.68
C LEU A 13 -32.70 -43.81 44.47
N ALA A 14 -32.73 -44.62 43.44
CA ALA A 14 -31.59 -45.51 43.09
C ALA A 14 -30.41 -44.72 42.45
N ALA A 15 -30.64 -43.53 41.87
CA ALA A 15 -29.61 -42.66 41.36
C ALA A 15 -28.82 -41.85 42.43
N ALA A 16 -29.29 -41.92 43.73
CA ALA A 16 -28.66 -41.16 44.83
C ALA A 16 -27.54 -41.93 45.57
N PHE A 17 -27.25 -43.20 45.21
CA PHE A 17 -26.21 -44.02 45.84
C PHE A 17 -25.07 -44.39 44.89
N PHE A 18 -24.63 -43.48 43.99
CA PHE A 18 -23.30 -43.64 43.42
C PHE A 18 -22.30 -43.08 44.42
N PRO A 19 -21.30 -43.86 44.89
CA PRO A 19 -20.21 -43.36 45.69
C PRO A 19 -19.50 -42.30 44.87
N ILE A 20 -19.54 -41.02 45.30
CA ILE A 20 -18.74 -39.91 44.78
C ILE A 20 -17.31 -40.26 45.19
N TYR A 21 -16.56 -40.95 44.34
CA TYR A 21 -15.14 -41.13 44.53
C TYR A 21 -14.50 -39.74 44.44
N ALA A 22 -13.91 -39.30 45.55
CA ALA A 22 -13.23 -38.01 45.65
C ALA A 22 -11.93 -38.08 44.83
N GLN A 23 -11.99 -37.72 43.58
CA GLN A 23 -10.81 -37.55 42.70
C GLN A 23 -10.02 -36.37 43.25
N ARG A 24 -8.88 -36.64 43.89
CA ARG A 24 -8.13 -35.61 44.63
C ARG A 24 -6.64 -35.68 44.26
N ILE A 25 -6.06 -34.52 43.97
CA ILE A 25 -4.60 -34.36 43.86
C ILE A 25 -4.12 -33.55 45.06
N THR A 26 -3.17 -34.07 45.82
CA THR A 26 -2.62 -33.43 47.05
C THR A 26 -1.11 -33.41 46.98
N GLY A 27 -0.49 -32.49 47.71
CA GLY A 27 0.94 -32.40 47.86
C GLY A 27 1.36 -31.33 48.84
N THR A 28 2.65 -31.10 48.93
CA THR A 28 3.27 -30.09 49.80
C THR A 28 4.21 -29.17 49.01
N VAL A 29 4.34 -27.97 49.49
CA VAL A 29 5.32 -27.00 49.00
C VAL A 29 6.26 -26.63 50.12
N ALA A 30 7.56 -26.81 49.92
CA ALA A 30 8.60 -26.48 50.87
C ALA A 30 9.70 -25.62 50.22
N ASP A 31 10.49 -24.94 51.00
CA ASP A 31 11.70 -24.26 50.52
C ASP A 31 12.90 -25.24 50.41
N ALA A 32 14.03 -24.75 49.94
CA ALA A 32 15.25 -25.54 49.75
C ALA A 32 15.85 -26.07 51.09
N LYS A 33 15.36 -25.56 52.25
CA LYS A 33 15.74 -26.02 53.60
C LYS A 33 14.75 -27.00 54.20
N GLY A 34 13.70 -27.36 53.43
CA GLY A 34 12.62 -28.26 53.87
C GLY A 34 11.56 -27.60 54.74
N GLN A 35 11.53 -26.27 54.88
CA GLN A 35 10.51 -25.55 55.62
C GLN A 35 9.25 -25.38 54.77
N ALA A 36 8.07 -25.58 55.37
CA ALA A 36 6.79 -25.41 54.72
C ALA A 36 6.61 -23.95 54.26
N VAL A 37 6.13 -23.75 53.01
CA VAL A 37 5.85 -22.40 52.48
C VAL A 37 4.34 -22.18 52.51
N GLU A 38 3.90 -21.32 53.45
CA GLU A 38 2.50 -20.90 53.58
C GLU A 38 2.11 -19.94 52.44
N ALA A 39 0.84 -20.00 52.01
CA ALA A 39 0.25 -19.15 50.98
C ALA A 39 0.97 -19.20 49.61
N ALA A 40 1.74 -20.27 49.32
CA ALA A 40 2.26 -20.49 47.96
C ALA A 40 1.10 -20.78 47.02
N THR A 41 1.11 -20.15 45.86
CA THR A 41 0.12 -20.37 44.81
C THR A 41 0.46 -21.62 44.02
N VAL A 42 -0.41 -22.65 44.07
CA VAL A 42 -0.25 -23.88 43.30
C VAL A 42 -1.30 -23.90 42.21
N THR A 43 -0.86 -24.07 40.95
CA THR A 43 -1.74 -24.09 39.77
C THR A 43 -1.61 -25.42 39.06
N LEU A 44 -2.77 -26.05 38.76
CA LEU A 44 -2.90 -27.28 38.02
C LEU A 44 -3.16 -26.98 36.54
N PHE A 45 -2.39 -27.62 35.67
CA PHE A 45 -2.50 -27.49 34.20
C PHE A 45 -2.72 -28.85 33.57
N ARG A 46 -3.41 -28.91 32.43
CA ARG A 46 -3.42 -30.10 31.58
C ARG A 46 -2.06 -30.27 30.89
N SER A 47 -1.55 -31.48 30.89
CA SER A 47 -0.25 -31.77 30.28
C SER A 47 -0.26 -31.68 28.75
N ALA A 48 -1.42 -31.93 28.09
CA ALA A 48 -1.55 -31.98 26.64
C ALA A 48 -1.48 -30.60 25.96
N ASP A 49 -2.05 -29.56 26.59
CA ASP A 49 -2.20 -28.21 25.98
C ASP A 49 -1.77 -27.09 26.90
N SER A 50 -1.24 -27.40 28.10
CA SER A 50 -0.87 -26.45 29.15
C SER A 50 -2.00 -25.51 29.56
N SER A 51 -3.26 -25.89 29.35
CA SER A 51 -4.42 -25.12 29.80
C SER A 51 -4.56 -25.17 31.31
N LYS A 52 -4.84 -23.99 31.91
CA LYS A 52 -5.05 -23.89 33.36
C LYS A 52 -6.38 -24.53 33.77
N VAL A 53 -6.31 -25.51 34.69
CA VAL A 53 -7.48 -26.24 35.19
C VAL A 53 -7.99 -25.57 36.49
N ARG A 54 -7.12 -25.40 37.48
CA ARG A 54 -7.46 -24.83 38.81
C ARG A 54 -6.26 -24.24 39.48
N THR A 55 -6.50 -23.35 40.46
CA THR A 55 -5.48 -22.80 41.36
C THR A 55 -5.95 -22.94 42.79
N THR A 56 -5.00 -23.20 43.68
CA THR A 56 -5.20 -23.24 45.14
C THR A 56 -4.00 -22.59 45.84
N SER A 57 -4.07 -22.37 47.14
CA SER A 57 -2.95 -21.90 47.98
C SER A 57 -2.62 -22.95 49.04
N THR A 58 -1.36 -22.96 49.47
CA THR A 58 -0.92 -23.85 50.56
C THR A 58 -1.35 -23.30 51.93
N ASP A 59 -1.62 -24.22 52.88
CA ASP A 59 -1.87 -23.93 54.26
C ASP A 59 -0.56 -23.64 55.06
N LYS A 60 -0.66 -23.42 56.38
CA LYS A 60 0.49 -23.18 57.24
C LYS A 60 1.52 -24.31 57.29
N ALA A 61 1.12 -25.52 56.99
CA ALA A 61 1.99 -26.68 56.89
C ALA A 61 2.51 -26.95 55.44
N GLY A 62 2.21 -26.03 54.53
CA GLY A 62 2.63 -26.14 53.14
C GLY A 62 1.77 -27.12 52.32
N HIS A 63 0.67 -27.63 52.82
CA HIS A 63 -0.18 -28.59 52.12
C HIS A 63 -1.11 -27.88 51.13
N PHE A 64 -1.36 -28.51 49.98
CA PHE A 64 -2.40 -28.11 49.02
C PHE A 64 -3.24 -29.30 48.58
N ALA A 65 -4.46 -29.02 48.12
CA ALA A 65 -5.34 -30.02 47.60
C ALA A 65 -6.18 -29.46 46.43
N PHE A 66 -6.40 -30.29 45.43
CA PHE A 66 -7.37 -30.07 44.36
C PHE A 66 -8.40 -31.19 44.43
N ASP A 67 -9.64 -30.87 44.68
CA ASP A 67 -10.75 -31.82 44.76
C ASP A 67 -11.50 -31.86 43.43
N ARG A 68 -12.07 -33.03 43.10
CA ARG A 68 -12.89 -33.26 41.89
C ARG A 68 -12.17 -32.95 40.60
N ILE A 69 -10.96 -33.47 40.42
CA ILE A 69 -10.19 -33.33 39.21
C ILE A 69 -10.51 -34.50 38.26
N PRO A 70 -10.96 -34.22 37.02
CA PRO A 70 -11.23 -35.28 36.03
C PRO A 70 -10.01 -36.17 35.78
N ALA A 71 -10.23 -37.42 35.35
CA ALA A 71 -9.14 -38.30 34.93
C ALA A 71 -8.34 -37.66 33.77
N GLY A 72 -6.99 -37.73 33.79
CA GLY A 72 -6.12 -37.13 32.77
C GLY A 72 -4.69 -36.96 33.27
N ASN A 73 -3.84 -36.46 32.40
CA ASN A 73 -2.45 -36.09 32.68
C ASN A 73 -2.31 -34.62 32.98
N TYR A 74 -1.64 -34.31 34.09
CA TYR A 74 -1.55 -32.95 34.62
C TYR A 74 -0.10 -32.54 34.94
N LEU A 75 0.12 -31.24 35.04
CA LEU A 75 1.31 -30.59 35.55
C LEU A 75 0.93 -29.63 36.67
N LEU A 76 1.75 -29.51 37.68
CA LEU A 76 1.62 -28.52 38.72
C LEU A 76 2.72 -27.48 38.63
N SER A 77 2.36 -26.20 38.84
CA SER A 77 3.34 -25.17 39.13
C SER A 77 3.08 -24.64 40.55
N ALA A 78 4.15 -24.42 41.33
CA ALA A 78 4.10 -23.74 42.60
C ALA A 78 4.93 -22.47 42.53
N SER A 79 4.39 -21.34 43.06
CA SER A 79 5.06 -20.06 43.11
C SER A 79 4.75 -19.35 44.44
N SER A 80 5.73 -18.60 44.96
CA SER A 80 5.56 -17.75 46.13
C SER A 80 6.48 -16.52 46.03
N VAL A 81 6.13 -15.44 46.71
CA VAL A 81 6.94 -14.21 46.71
C VAL A 81 8.33 -14.50 47.26
N GLY A 82 9.37 -14.14 46.51
CA GLY A 82 10.77 -14.37 46.93
C GLY A 82 11.31 -15.75 46.52
N TYR A 83 10.60 -16.55 45.72
CA TYR A 83 11.04 -17.86 45.26
C TYR A 83 10.86 -18.02 43.74
N SER A 84 11.69 -18.85 43.13
CA SER A 84 11.52 -19.26 41.74
C SER A 84 10.36 -20.25 41.59
N THR A 85 9.54 -20.11 40.52
CA THR A 85 8.46 -21.04 40.22
C THR A 85 9.02 -22.43 39.93
N VAL A 86 8.49 -23.45 40.57
CA VAL A 86 8.83 -24.86 40.36
C VAL A 86 7.68 -25.58 39.65
N TRP A 87 8.04 -26.56 38.79
CA TRP A 87 7.10 -27.42 38.10
C TRP A 87 7.23 -28.88 38.57
N SER A 88 6.12 -29.58 38.68
CA SER A 88 6.12 -31.02 38.92
C SER A 88 6.50 -31.80 37.64
N PRO A 89 7.00 -33.04 37.76
CA PRO A 89 6.89 -34.01 36.66
C PRO A 89 5.42 -34.19 36.24
N PRO A 90 5.16 -34.74 35.02
CA PRO A 90 3.81 -35.10 34.60
C PRO A 90 3.13 -36.04 35.61
N ILE A 91 1.91 -35.70 35.97
CA ILE A 91 1.09 -36.44 36.95
C ILE A 91 0.06 -37.21 36.18
N ASP A 92 0.15 -38.53 36.19
CA ASP A 92 -0.89 -39.42 35.69
C ASP A 92 -2.00 -39.56 36.73
N HIS A 93 -3.17 -39.08 36.44
CA HIS A 93 -4.38 -39.15 37.23
C HIS A 93 -5.50 -39.87 36.43
N SER A 94 -5.11 -40.97 35.73
CA SER A 94 -6.04 -41.72 34.85
C SER A 94 -7.00 -42.66 35.64
N ASN A 95 -6.72 -42.93 36.91
CA ASN A 95 -7.50 -43.88 37.72
C ASN A 95 -8.65 -43.17 38.48
N PRO A 96 -9.92 -43.36 38.12
CA PRO A 96 -11.03 -42.69 38.80
C PRO A 96 -11.19 -43.24 40.22
N GLY A 97 -11.20 -42.34 41.20
CA GLY A 97 -11.44 -42.64 42.64
C GLY A 97 -10.19 -42.66 43.53
N ALA A 98 -8.98 -42.49 43.02
CA ALA A 98 -7.76 -42.45 43.84
C ALA A 98 -7.35 -41.05 44.20
N THR A 99 -6.96 -40.82 45.47
CA THR A 99 -6.20 -39.64 45.86
C THR A 99 -4.77 -39.77 45.38
N ARG A 100 -4.32 -38.86 44.54
CA ARG A 100 -2.96 -38.83 44.04
C ARG A 100 -2.13 -37.83 44.87
N THR A 101 -1.18 -38.33 45.66
CA THR A 101 -0.23 -37.49 46.36
C THR A 101 1.01 -37.30 45.48
N VAL A 102 1.38 -36.03 45.20
CA VAL A 102 2.57 -35.66 44.42
C VAL A 102 3.75 -35.44 45.35
N PRO A 103 4.99 -35.70 44.87
CA PRO A 103 6.20 -35.35 45.62
C PRO A 103 6.21 -33.89 46.01
N PRO A 104 6.91 -33.52 47.13
CA PRO A 104 7.02 -32.14 47.56
C PRO A 104 7.58 -31.24 46.46
N LEU A 105 6.94 -30.09 46.24
CA LEU A 105 7.42 -29.05 45.32
C LEU A 105 8.38 -28.15 46.08
N ILE A 106 9.66 -28.20 45.77
CA ILE A 106 10.70 -27.46 46.47
C ILE A 106 10.96 -26.13 45.75
N LEU A 107 10.62 -25.04 46.40
CA LEU A 107 10.86 -23.67 45.94
C LEU A 107 12.30 -23.25 46.23
N ALA A 108 13.11 -22.98 45.23
CA ALA A 108 14.44 -22.44 45.36
C ALA A 108 14.44 -20.92 45.50
N SER A 109 15.30 -20.37 46.34
CA SER A 109 15.56 -18.93 46.34
C SER A 109 16.10 -18.50 44.99
N PRO A 110 15.70 -17.33 44.44
CA PRO A 110 16.17 -16.91 43.15
C PRO A 110 17.70 -16.75 43.16
N VAL A 111 18.42 -17.64 42.51
CA VAL A 111 19.78 -17.33 42.07
C VAL A 111 19.64 -16.17 41.10
N VAL A 112 20.29 -15.02 41.35
CA VAL A 112 20.35 -13.88 40.43
C VAL A 112 21.21 -14.29 39.25
N THR A 113 20.73 -15.16 38.43
CA THR A 113 21.17 -15.39 37.06
C THR A 113 20.33 -14.51 36.18
N ASN A 114 20.95 -13.66 35.35
CA ASN A 114 20.28 -12.91 34.31
C ASN A 114 19.48 -13.87 33.42
N LEU A 115 18.25 -14.17 33.77
CA LEU A 115 17.31 -14.90 32.96
C LEU A 115 17.02 -14.03 31.73
N LYS A 116 17.45 -14.49 30.57
CA LYS A 116 16.86 -14.02 29.32
C LYS A 116 15.36 -14.23 29.46
N GLU A 117 14.65 -13.15 29.55
CA GLU A 117 13.20 -13.10 29.55
C GLU A 117 12.69 -13.87 28.31
N MET A 118 12.21 -15.08 28.49
CA MET A 118 11.46 -15.78 27.45
C MET A 118 10.07 -15.15 27.41
N THR A 119 9.99 -14.05 26.70
CA THR A 119 8.70 -13.43 26.36
C THR A 119 8.03 -14.36 25.37
N PHE A 120 6.98 -15.04 25.77
CA PHE A 120 6.05 -15.66 24.82
C PHE A 120 5.31 -14.53 24.10
N VAL A 121 5.91 -14.04 23.04
CA VAL A 121 5.23 -13.15 22.10
C VAL A 121 4.27 -14.03 21.33
N ALA A 122 2.98 -13.96 21.63
CA ALA A 122 1.97 -14.53 20.76
C ALA A 122 2.24 -14.03 19.32
N LYS A 123 2.49 -14.93 18.37
CA LYS A 123 2.74 -14.57 16.98
C LYS A 123 1.53 -13.78 16.49
N LYS A 124 1.75 -12.50 16.17
CA LYS A 124 0.71 -11.70 15.51
C LYS A 124 0.32 -12.38 14.20
N PRO A 125 -0.98 -12.44 13.86
CA PRO A 125 -1.38 -12.93 12.55
C PRO A 125 -0.77 -12.04 11.46
N PHE A 126 -0.50 -12.59 10.28
CA PHE A 126 0.02 -11.78 9.15
C PHE A 126 -0.99 -10.68 8.76
N ILE A 127 -2.28 -11.01 8.71
CA ILE A 127 -3.36 -10.05 8.46
C ILE A 127 -4.15 -9.85 9.75
N GLU A 128 -4.30 -8.59 10.18
CA GLU A 128 -5.13 -8.19 11.33
C GLU A 128 -6.13 -7.13 10.89
N GLN A 129 -7.42 -7.35 11.15
CA GLN A 129 -8.47 -6.39 10.79
C GLN A 129 -8.74 -5.44 11.95
N LYS A 130 -8.64 -4.13 11.69
CA LYS A 130 -9.06 -3.04 12.58
C LYS A 130 -10.31 -2.36 12.02
N PRO A 131 -11.04 -1.54 12.82
CA PRO A 131 -12.25 -0.87 12.36
C PRO A 131 -12.07 -0.01 11.11
N ASP A 132 -10.97 0.71 11.02
CA ASP A 132 -10.65 1.69 9.97
C ASP A 132 -9.57 1.21 8.99
N ARG A 133 -8.92 0.05 9.25
CA ARG A 133 -7.80 -0.44 8.45
C ARG A 133 -7.57 -1.94 8.54
N THR A 134 -6.95 -2.49 7.50
CA THR A 134 -6.35 -3.83 7.53
C THR A 134 -4.87 -3.68 7.81
N ILE A 135 -4.33 -4.40 8.80
CA ILE A 135 -2.90 -4.38 9.15
C ILE A 135 -2.26 -5.65 8.62
N ILE A 136 -1.15 -5.49 7.91
CA ILE A 136 -0.26 -6.55 7.46
C ILE A 136 0.97 -6.53 8.36
N ASN A 137 1.12 -7.52 9.23
CA ASN A 137 2.26 -7.68 10.13
C ASN A 137 3.42 -8.33 9.37
N VAL A 138 4.39 -7.54 8.92
CA VAL A 138 5.42 -7.97 7.97
C VAL A 138 6.31 -9.09 8.52
N ASP A 139 6.66 -9.04 9.80
CA ASP A 139 7.48 -10.06 10.46
C ASP A 139 6.74 -11.40 10.67
N ALA A 140 5.42 -11.41 10.56
CA ALA A 140 4.63 -12.63 10.74
C ALA A 140 4.80 -13.61 9.56
N SER A 141 5.26 -13.13 8.40
CA SER A 141 5.52 -13.98 7.22
C SER A 141 7.01 -14.32 7.09
N PRO A 142 7.39 -15.60 7.16
CA PRO A 142 8.79 -16.04 6.99
C PRO A 142 9.37 -15.68 5.62
N THR A 143 8.54 -15.57 4.59
CA THR A 143 8.96 -15.30 3.21
C THR A 143 9.22 -13.82 2.94
N ASN A 144 8.93 -12.95 3.90
CA ASN A 144 9.27 -11.53 3.82
C ASN A 144 10.76 -11.27 4.12
N ALA A 145 11.49 -12.27 4.64
CA ALA A 145 12.94 -12.17 4.73
C ALA A 145 13.53 -12.04 3.32
N GLY A 146 14.37 -11.01 3.10
CA GLY A 146 14.92 -10.70 1.80
C GLY A 146 13.96 -10.11 0.77
N SER A 147 12.73 -9.79 1.17
CA SER A 147 11.76 -9.08 0.35
C SER A 147 11.91 -7.56 0.52
N SER A 148 11.45 -6.82 -0.48
CA SER A 148 11.26 -5.37 -0.40
C SER A 148 9.86 -5.01 0.11
N ALA A 149 9.64 -3.74 0.41
CA ALA A 149 8.31 -3.22 0.72
C ALA A 149 7.31 -3.47 -0.43
N MET A 150 7.78 -3.32 -1.67
CA MET A 150 6.96 -3.57 -2.86
C MET A 150 6.52 -5.04 -2.94
N ASP A 151 7.43 -5.99 -2.70
CA ASP A 151 7.09 -7.43 -2.68
C ASP A 151 6.06 -7.77 -1.59
N VAL A 152 6.08 -7.08 -0.45
CA VAL A 152 5.08 -7.26 0.61
C VAL A 152 3.75 -6.68 0.20
N LEU A 153 3.74 -5.53 -0.49
CA LEU A 153 2.52 -4.91 -1.00
C LEU A 153 1.85 -5.77 -2.08
N GLU A 154 2.61 -6.31 -3.03
CA GLU A 154 2.10 -7.25 -4.06
C GLU A 154 1.32 -8.43 -3.45
N LYS A 155 1.73 -8.85 -2.25
CA LYS A 155 1.12 -9.96 -1.49
C LYS A 155 -0.02 -9.52 -0.57
N SER A 156 -0.21 -8.21 -0.42
CA SER A 156 -1.19 -7.66 0.52
C SER A 156 -2.61 -7.74 -0.05
N PRO A 157 -3.62 -8.08 0.75
CA PRO A 157 -4.99 -8.25 0.29
C PRO A 157 -5.54 -6.99 -0.37
N GLY A 158 -6.01 -7.13 -1.60
CA GLY A 158 -6.63 -6.05 -2.36
C GLY A 158 -5.66 -5.05 -2.98
N VAL A 159 -4.37 -5.21 -2.77
CA VAL A 159 -3.34 -4.45 -3.48
C VAL A 159 -3.04 -5.12 -4.81
N THR A 160 -2.98 -4.34 -5.88
CA THR A 160 -2.53 -4.80 -7.19
C THR A 160 -1.61 -3.75 -7.79
N LEU A 161 -0.64 -4.20 -8.55
CA LEU A 161 0.22 -3.33 -9.35
C LEU A 161 -0.25 -3.38 -10.79
N ASP A 162 -0.24 -2.24 -11.45
CA ASP A 162 -0.45 -2.21 -12.91
C ASP A 162 0.88 -2.42 -13.65
N LYS A 163 0.84 -2.31 -14.97
CA LYS A 163 1.99 -2.44 -15.85
C LYS A 163 3.16 -1.50 -15.51
N ASP A 164 2.86 -0.35 -14.91
CA ASP A 164 3.82 0.70 -14.57
C ASP A 164 4.18 0.71 -13.09
N ASP A 165 3.87 -0.40 -12.38
CA ASP A 165 4.04 -0.53 -10.93
C ASP A 165 3.19 0.46 -10.11
N ASN A 166 2.18 1.08 -10.73
CA ASN A 166 1.25 1.90 -9.99
C ASN A 166 0.41 1.05 -9.05
N ILE A 167 0.39 1.46 -7.80
CA ILE A 167 -0.31 0.72 -6.77
C ILE A 167 -1.80 1.04 -6.82
N SER A 168 -2.63 0.02 -6.86
CA SER A 168 -4.07 0.15 -6.71
C SER A 168 -4.58 -0.64 -5.50
N LEU A 169 -5.66 -0.18 -4.89
CA LEU A 169 -6.29 -0.82 -3.74
C LEU A 169 -7.74 -1.13 -4.06
N LYS A 170 -8.11 -2.42 -4.02
CA LYS A 170 -9.44 -2.93 -4.40
C LYS A 170 -9.88 -2.44 -5.80
N GLY A 171 -8.95 -2.51 -6.76
CA GLY A 171 -9.19 -2.11 -8.15
C GLY A 171 -9.36 -0.60 -8.38
N LYS A 172 -9.00 0.23 -7.41
CA LYS A 172 -8.99 1.70 -7.52
C LYS A 172 -7.54 2.18 -7.60
N GLN A 173 -7.21 2.95 -8.62
CA GLN A 173 -5.91 3.59 -8.83
C GLN A 173 -5.76 4.85 -7.95
N ASN A 174 -4.58 5.47 -7.95
CA ASN A 174 -4.26 6.68 -7.18
C ASN A 174 -4.38 6.49 -5.66
N VAL A 175 -3.80 5.41 -5.16
CA VAL A 175 -3.69 5.13 -3.72
C VAL A 175 -2.58 5.98 -3.13
N MET A 176 -2.88 6.72 -2.09
CA MET A 176 -1.85 7.48 -1.37
C MET A 176 -1.00 6.52 -0.53
N VAL A 177 0.30 6.47 -0.81
CA VAL A 177 1.25 5.67 -0.03
C VAL A 177 1.99 6.56 0.97
N MET A 178 1.99 6.13 2.23
CA MET A 178 2.63 6.82 3.34
C MET A 178 3.69 5.93 3.97
N ILE A 179 4.74 6.54 4.51
CA ILE A 179 5.73 5.87 5.36
C ILE A 179 5.74 6.54 6.72
N ASP A 180 5.45 5.76 7.76
CA ASP A 180 5.30 6.26 9.12
C ASP A 180 4.25 7.37 9.27
N GLY A 181 3.20 7.31 8.44
CA GLY A 181 2.14 8.32 8.39
C GLY A 181 2.53 9.58 7.62
N LYS A 182 3.70 9.60 6.97
CA LYS A 182 4.15 10.66 6.07
C LYS A 182 4.02 10.16 4.64
N PRO A 183 3.37 10.90 3.74
CA PRO A 183 3.35 10.59 2.32
C PRO A 183 4.76 10.46 1.76
N THR A 184 4.91 9.63 0.75
CA THR A 184 6.23 9.27 0.23
C THR A 184 6.87 10.34 -0.63
N TYR A 185 6.09 11.31 -1.11
CA TYR A 185 6.59 12.43 -1.92
C TYR A 185 7.21 12.01 -3.26
N LEU A 186 6.80 10.85 -3.74
CA LEU A 186 7.36 10.22 -4.91
C LEU A 186 6.25 10.02 -5.94
N SER A 187 6.58 10.22 -7.20
CA SER A 187 5.71 9.78 -8.27
C SER A 187 5.52 8.26 -8.26
N PRO A 188 4.56 7.73 -8.99
CA PRO A 188 4.34 6.29 -9.04
C PRO A 188 5.60 5.48 -9.36
N ALA A 189 6.35 5.85 -10.39
CA ALA A 189 7.58 5.15 -10.78
C ALA A 189 8.68 5.25 -9.71
N GLN A 190 8.86 6.43 -9.12
CA GLN A 190 9.84 6.64 -8.04
C GLN A 190 9.41 5.96 -6.75
N LEU A 191 8.11 5.96 -6.45
CA LEU A 191 7.55 5.22 -5.34
C LEU A 191 7.82 3.73 -5.50
N ALA A 192 7.61 3.18 -6.68
CA ALA A 192 7.93 1.80 -7.00
C ALA A 192 9.42 1.51 -6.78
N SER A 193 10.31 2.35 -7.28
CA SER A 193 11.75 2.25 -7.07
C SER A 193 12.12 2.34 -5.58
N TYR A 194 11.57 3.33 -4.87
CA TYR A 194 11.79 3.48 -3.43
C TYR A 194 11.29 2.28 -2.62
N LEU A 195 10.08 1.79 -2.91
CA LEU A 195 9.51 0.61 -2.22
C LEU A 195 10.28 -0.68 -2.52
N ARG A 196 10.84 -0.80 -3.71
CA ARG A 196 11.78 -1.89 -4.03
C ARG A 196 13.10 -1.76 -3.27
N SER A 197 13.54 -0.54 -2.99
CA SER A 197 14.75 -0.30 -2.19
C SER A 197 14.52 -0.44 -0.69
N LEU A 198 13.31 -0.31 -0.18
CA LEU A 198 12.98 -0.43 1.24
C LEU A 198 12.84 -1.90 1.64
N PRO A 199 13.75 -2.46 2.45
CA PRO A 199 13.69 -3.87 2.81
C PRO A 199 12.53 -4.15 3.76
N ALA A 200 11.84 -5.27 3.58
CA ALA A 200 10.76 -5.72 4.46
C ALA A 200 11.21 -5.85 5.93
N SER A 201 12.49 -6.17 6.16
CA SER A 201 13.07 -6.23 7.51
C SER A 201 13.06 -4.89 8.26
N ALA A 202 12.98 -3.75 7.57
CA ALA A 202 12.84 -2.43 8.15
C ALA A 202 11.39 -2.04 8.45
N ILE A 203 10.41 -2.85 8.02
CA ILE A 203 8.98 -2.59 8.17
C ILE A 203 8.43 -3.36 9.37
N ASP A 204 7.65 -2.70 10.21
CA ASP A 204 6.88 -3.33 11.30
C ASP A 204 5.55 -3.86 10.76
N GLN A 205 4.78 -2.97 10.10
CA GLN A 205 3.46 -3.30 9.56
C GLN A 205 3.10 -2.40 8.38
N ILE A 206 2.17 -2.87 7.55
CA ILE A 206 1.53 -2.08 6.49
C ILE A 206 0.04 -1.94 6.85
N GLU A 207 -0.46 -0.71 6.84
CA GLU A 207 -1.85 -0.39 7.14
C GLU A 207 -2.57 -0.05 5.82
N LEU A 208 -3.58 -0.82 5.47
CA LEU A 208 -4.43 -0.59 4.29
C LEU A 208 -5.74 0.05 4.74
N MET A 209 -5.98 1.28 4.35
CA MET A 209 -7.16 2.08 4.71
C MET A 209 -7.96 2.42 3.46
N THR A 210 -9.06 1.75 3.20
CA THR A 210 -9.92 2.03 2.04
C THR A 210 -10.79 3.27 2.23
N ASN A 211 -11.18 3.53 3.47
CA ASN A 211 -11.90 4.73 3.88
C ASN A 211 -11.14 5.39 5.05
N PRO A 212 -10.10 6.20 4.80
CA PRO A 212 -9.37 6.85 5.88
C PRO A 212 -10.22 7.84 6.67
N SER A 213 -9.95 8.00 7.98
CA SER A 213 -10.69 8.92 8.85
C SER A 213 -10.47 10.40 8.48
N ALA A 214 -11.29 11.30 9.01
CA ALA A 214 -11.24 12.76 8.76
C ALA A 214 -9.89 13.40 9.16
N LYS A 215 -9.07 12.73 9.96
CA LYS A 215 -7.70 13.12 10.31
C LYS A 215 -6.76 13.17 9.10
N TYR A 216 -6.99 12.30 8.13
CA TYR A 216 -6.24 12.27 6.88
C TYR A 216 -6.82 13.26 5.88
N ASP A 217 -6.00 13.70 4.94
CA ASP A 217 -6.45 14.56 3.85
C ASP A 217 -7.64 13.92 3.12
N ALA A 218 -8.58 14.74 2.66
CA ALA A 218 -9.74 14.23 1.94
C ALA A 218 -9.39 13.67 0.56
N ALA A 219 -8.19 13.94 0.07
CA ALA A 219 -7.66 13.41 -1.19
C ALA A 219 -7.39 11.91 -1.15
N GLY A 220 -7.37 11.29 -2.34
CA GLY A 220 -7.18 9.86 -2.54
C GLY A 220 -8.48 9.07 -2.43
N ASN A 221 -9.21 8.97 -3.53
CA ASN A 221 -10.46 8.20 -3.65
C ASN A 221 -10.31 6.71 -3.39
N SER A 222 -9.08 6.21 -3.53
CA SER A 222 -8.75 4.79 -3.47
C SER A 222 -8.28 4.33 -2.09
N GLY A 223 -8.10 5.29 -1.18
CA GLY A 223 -7.64 5.03 0.18
C GLY A 223 -6.16 5.33 0.40
N ILE A 224 -5.64 4.84 1.54
CA ILE A 224 -4.27 5.08 1.99
C ILE A 224 -3.61 3.74 2.29
N ILE A 225 -2.38 3.58 1.85
CA ILE A 225 -1.45 2.53 2.28
C ILE A 225 -0.38 3.20 3.16
N ASN A 226 -0.31 2.84 4.44
CA ASN A 226 0.66 3.40 5.35
C ASN A 226 1.67 2.34 5.80
N ILE A 227 2.91 2.47 5.38
CA ILE A 227 4.01 1.58 5.73
C ILE A 227 4.64 2.09 7.02
N ARG A 228 4.56 1.30 8.09
CA ARG A 228 5.16 1.61 9.39
C ARG A 228 6.53 0.98 9.46
N THR A 229 7.56 1.81 9.60
CA THR A 229 8.92 1.32 9.77
C THR A 229 9.20 0.97 11.23
N LYS A 230 10.08 -0.01 11.44
CA LYS A 230 10.57 -0.35 12.78
C LYS A 230 11.39 0.82 13.34
N LYS A 231 11.01 1.27 14.53
CA LYS A 231 11.73 2.36 15.23
C LYS A 231 12.52 1.80 16.40
N ASN A 232 13.79 2.15 16.47
CA ASN A 232 14.68 1.65 17.50
C ASN A 232 14.73 2.60 18.70
N LYS A 233 14.45 2.08 19.91
CA LYS A 233 14.72 2.77 21.18
C LYS A 233 16.06 2.38 21.79
N THR A 234 16.77 1.38 21.25
CA THR A 234 18.06 0.94 21.78
C THR A 234 19.15 1.95 21.44
N LYS A 235 19.98 2.29 22.43
CA LYS A 235 21.18 3.11 22.23
C LYS A 235 22.19 2.36 21.35
N GLY A 236 22.87 3.07 20.47
CA GLY A 236 23.93 2.57 19.61
C GLY A 236 23.58 2.55 18.13
N PHE A 237 24.40 1.90 17.37
CA PHE A 237 24.32 1.80 15.92
C PHE A 237 23.59 0.52 15.47
N ASN A 238 22.73 0.65 14.47
CA ASN A 238 22.09 -0.46 13.79
C ASN A 238 21.73 -0.06 12.37
N GLY A 239 21.52 -1.04 11.52
CA GLY A 239 21.15 -0.78 10.15
C GLY A 239 20.78 -2.04 9.38
N SER A 240 20.45 -1.85 8.12
CA SER A 240 20.23 -2.92 7.14
C SER A 240 20.75 -2.50 5.78
N THR A 241 21.21 -3.47 5.02
CA THR A 241 21.50 -3.30 3.59
C THR A 241 20.75 -4.34 2.79
N ASN A 242 20.35 -3.96 1.58
CA ASN A 242 19.70 -4.83 0.62
C ASN A 242 20.37 -4.66 -0.73
N LEU A 243 20.85 -5.75 -1.32
CA LEU A 243 21.47 -5.77 -2.64
C LEU A 243 20.69 -6.77 -3.50
N THR A 244 20.21 -6.32 -4.64
CA THR A 244 19.45 -7.17 -5.57
C THR A 244 20.06 -7.07 -6.95
N TYR A 245 20.23 -8.22 -7.59
CA TYR A 245 20.51 -8.33 -9.00
C TYR A 245 19.33 -9.06 -9.66
N SER A 246 18.66 -8.39 -10.59
CA SER A 246 17.57 -8.96 -11.38
C SER A 246 17.98 -8.99 -12.84
N GLN A 247 17.69 -10.10 -13.52
CA GLN A 247 17.93 -10.31 -14.93
C GLN A 247 16.61 -10.64 -15.62
N GLY A 248 16.19 -9.76 -16.50
CA GLY A 248 15.20 -10.01 -17.54
C GLY A 248 15.90 -10.06 -18.87
N VAL A 249 15.38 -9.35 -19.87
CA VAL A 249 16.15 -9.04 -21.11
C VAL A 249 17.33 -8.15 -20.74
N TYR A 250 17.10 -7.16 -19.86
CA TYR A 250 18.14 -6.26 -19.34
C TYR A 250 18.44 -6.53 -17.88
N ALA A 251 19.67 -6.18 -17.46
CA ALA A 251 20.12 -6.27 -16.08
C ALA A 251 19.54 -5.12 -15.24
N LYS A 252 19.06 -5.41 -14.04
CA LYS A 252 18.45 -4.44 -13.11
C LYS A 252 19.06 -4.60 -11.71
N PRO A 253 20.32 -4.15 -11.50
CA PRO A 253 20.91 -4.14 -10.16
C PRO A 253 20.24 -3.06 -9.31
N SER A 254 20.14 -3.29 -8.00
CA SER A 254 19.72 -2.26 -7.06
C SER A 254 20.35 -2.46 -5.70
N GLY A 255 20.55 -1.37 -4.96
CA GLY A 255 21.13 -1.40 -3.64
C GLY A 255 20.52 -0.35 -2.73
N SER A 256 20.33 -0.69 -1.46
CA SER A 256 19.87 0.23 -0.44
C SER A 256 20.55 0.02 0.90
N VAL A 257 20.68 1.09 1.67
CA VAL A 257 21.21 1.10 3.02
C VAL A 257 20.29 1.92 3.92
N ASN A 258 20.02 1.38 5.12
CA ASN A 258 19.29 2.07 6.18
C ASN A 258 20.16 2.05 7.43
N LEU A 259 20.50 3.20 7.96
CA LEU A 259 21.34 3.37 9.13
C LEU A 259 20.57 4.13 10.21
N ASN A 260 20.75 3.75 11.45
CA ASN A 260 20.22 4.46 12.58
C ASN A 260 21.27 4.47 13.71
N TYR A 261 21.51 5.64 14.26
CA TYR A 261 22.39 5.83 15.42
C TYR A 261 21.69 6.66 16.47
N ARG A 262 21.57 6.09 17.68
CA ARG A 262 20.98 6.75 18.82
C ARG A 262 21.94 6.87 19.97
N ASP A 263 22.15 8.10 20.42
CA ASP A 263 22.91 8.40 21.63
C ASP A 263 22.23 9.49 22.45
N GLY A 264 22.04 9.24 23.74
CA GLY A 264 21.42 10.17 24.68
C GLY A 264 20.05 10.67 24.19
N LYS A 265 19.95 11.96 23.94
CA LYS A 265 18.76 12.67 23.50
C LYS A 265 18.63 12.76 21.96
N ALA A 266 19.61 12.30 21.21
CA ALA A 266 19.58 12.39 19.75
C ALA A 266 19.45 11.03 19.09
N ASN A 267 18.69 10.97 18.00
CA ASN A 267 18.59 9.82 17.12
C ASN A 267 18.79 10.31 15.68
N PHE A 268 19.82 9.80 15.04
CA PHE A 268 20.14 10.07 13.63
C PHE A 268 19.70 8.90 12.78
N PHE A 269 19.14 9.16 11.63
CA PHE A 269 18.81 8.12 10.66
C PHE A 269 19.18 8.55 9.24
N LEU A 270 19.66 7.61 8.46
CA LEU A 270 20.00 7.77 7.05
C LEU A 270 19.41 6.61 6.26
N ASN A 271 18.69 6.92 5.20
CA ASN A 271 18.21 5.95 4.23
C ASN A 271 18.70 6.38 2.86
N GLY A 272 19.33 5.50 2.12
CA GLY A 272 19.81 5.76 0.76
C GLY A 272 19.56 4.56 -0.14
N GLY A 273 19.27 4.83 -1.40
CA GLY A 273 19.05 3.81 -2.42
C GLY A 273 19.53 4.25 -3.77
N TYR A 274 20.03 3.28 -4.54
CA TYR A 274 20.37 3.44 -5.95
C TYR A 274 19.83 2.28 -6.74
N SER A 275 19.11 2.56 -7.82
CA SER A 275 18.49 1.58 -8.69
C SER A 275 18.61 2.01 -10.15
N PRO A 276 19.65 1.61 -10.86
CA PRO A 276 19.69 1.73 -12.33
C PRO A 276 18.76 0.67 -12.91
N TRP A 277 17.66 1.12 -13.48
CA TRP A 277 16.69 0.27 -14.14
C TRP A 277 16.83 0.40 -15.65
N GLU A 278 16.85 -0.71 -16.36
CA GLU A 278 16.79 -0.76 -17.81
C GLU A 278 15.71 -1.75 -18.24
N GLY A 279 15.01 -1.46 -19.32
CA GLY A 279 13.93 -2.32 -19.80
C GLY A 279 13.46 -1.94 -21.18
N PHE A 280 12.52 -2.72 -21.70
CA PHE A 280 11.83 -2.42 -22.95
C PHE A 280 10.31 -2.39 -22.74
N HIS A 281 9.67 -1.70 -23.66
CA HIS A 281 8.23 -1.65 -23.80
C HIS A 281 7.89 -1.76 -25.29
N ASP A 282 7.23 -2.85 -25.67
CA ASP A 282 6.71 -3.05 -27.02
C ASP A 282 5.22 -2.73 -27.01
N LEU A 283 4.81 -1.84 -27.91
CA LEU A 283 3.45 -1.36 -28.04
C LEU A 283 2.97 -1.58 -29.48
N ASP A 284 1.95 -2.43 -29.65
CA ASP A 284 1.27 -2.63 -30.91
C ASP A 284 -0.11 -1.96 -30.86
N ILE A 285 -0.37 -1.05 -31.77
CA ILE A 285 -1.65 -0.34 -31.89
C ILE A 285 -2.19 -0.51 -33.31
N THR A 286 -3.42 -0.95 -33.41
CA THR A 286 -4.17 -0.90 -34.67
C THR A 286 -5.38 -0.02 -34.47
N ARG A 287 -5.53 1.03 -35.26
CA ARG A 287 -6.67 1.94 -35.26
C ARG A 287 -7.36 1.91 -36.62
N LYS A 288 -8.67 1.82 -36.60
CA LYS A 288 -9.51 2.07 -37.78
C LYS A 288 -10.20 3.41 -37.54
N TYR A 289 -9.99 4.31 -38.44
CA TYR A 289 -10.69 5.57 -38.48
C TYR A 289 -11.96 5.37 -39.30
N LEU A 290 -13.10 5.67 -38.69
CA LEU A 290 -14.41 5.51 -39.29
C LEU A 290 -14.92 6.86 -39.76
N ASP A 291 -15.77 6.83 -40.81
CA ASP A 291 -16.51 8.01 -41.24
C ASP A 291 -17.57 8.42 -40.20
N ALA A 292 -18.22 9.54 -40.45
CA ALA A 292 -19.26 10.07 -39.55
C ALA A 292 -20.44 9.11 -39.32
N ASP A 293 -20.60 8.08 -40.12
CA ASP A 293 -21.59 7.01 -39.93
C ASP A 293 -21.22 6.00 -38.85
N GLY A 294 -19.97 6.09 -38.33
CA GLY A 294 -19.40 5.19 -37.28
C GLY A 294 -19.26 3.72 -37.77
N LYS A 295 -19.26 3.45 -39.09
CA LYS A 295 -19.20 2.09 -39.64
C LYS A 295 -18.25 1.97 -40.83
N THR A 296 -18.25 2.95 -41.73
CA THR A 296 -17.40 2.91 -42.93
C THR A 296 -15.97 3.22 -42.54
N ILE A 297 -15.05 2.30 -42.84
CA ILE A 297 -13.62 2.51 -42.60
C ILE A 297 -13.11 3.54 -43.62
N ASN A 298 -12.52 4.62 -43.13
CA ASN A 298 -11.88 5.66 -43.92
C ASN A 298 -10.40 5.34 -44.15
N SER A 299 -9.69 5.01 -43.08
CA SER A 299 -8.28 4.62 -43.11
C SER A 299 -7.92 3.71 -41.91
N ILE A 300 -6.82 3.01 -42.06
CA ILE A 300 -6.31 2.11 -41.01
C ILE A 300 -4.87 2.53 -40.68
N PHE A 301 -4.62 2.62 -39.42
CA PHE A 301 -3.31 2.92 -38.84
C PHE A 301 -2.83 1.69 -38.08
N SER A 302 -1.66 1.18 -38.45
CA SER A 302 -1.03 0.04 -37.76
C SER A 302 0.36 0.43 -37.32
N GLN A 303 0.56 0.48 -36.02
CA GLN A 303 1.78 0.94 -35.39
C GLN A 303 2.43 -0.17 -34.58
N GLN A 304 3.73 -0.33 -34.75
CA GLN A 304 4.61 -1.14 -33.92
C GLN A 304 5.68 -0.21 -33.33
N THR A 305 5.70 -0.08 -32.02
CA THR A 305 6.64 0.79 -31.32
C THR A 305 7.45 -0.02 -30.33
N GLN A 306 8.75 0.11 -30.40
CA GLN A 306 9.71 -0.43 -29.43
C GLN A 306 10.33 0.73 -28.68
N ILE A 307 10.23 0.72 -27.35
CA ILE A 307 10.81 1.71 -26.47
C ILE A 307 11.84 1.01 -25.61
N TYR A 308 13.08 1.43 -25.69
CA TYR A 308 14.12 1.09 -24.73
C TYR A 308 14.21 2.21 -23.72
N SER A 309 14.13 1.89 -22.43
CA SER A 309 14.22 2.87 -21.35
C SER A 309 15.36 2.53 -20.39
N ALA A 310 16.14 3.54 -20.04
CA ALA A 310 17.15 3.49 -18.99
C ALA A 310 16.84 4.56 -17.94
N ASN A 311 16.69 4.13 -16.68
CA ASN A 311 16.21 5.00 -15.60
C ASN A 311 17.00 4.79 -14.31
N PRO A 312 18.21 5.39 -14.16
CA PRO A 312 18.96 5.40 -12.90
C PRO A 312 18.36 6.36 -11.90
N THR A 313 17.78 5.79 -10.82
CA THR A 313 17.20 6.53 -9.71
C THR A 313 18.13 6.50 -8.49
N PHE A 314 18.37 7.67 -7.90
CA PHE A 314 19.07 7.83 -6.63
C PHE A 314 18.17 8.54 -5.64
N ASN A 315 18.06 8.01 -4.41
CA ASN A 315 17.33 8.65 -3.32
C ASN A 315 18.15 8.69 -2.03
N LEU A 316 17.95 9.77 -1.25
CA LEU A 316 18.61 9.96 0.04
C LEU A 316 17.64 10.65 1.01
N LYS A 317 17.56 10.13 2.24
CA LYS A 317 16.81 10.73 3.34
C LYS A 317 17.67 10.70 4.60
N PHE A 318 17.90 11.87 5.17
CA PHE A 318 18.59 12.06 6.44
C PHE A 318 17.66 12.71 7.45
N GLY A 319 17.71 12.30 8.71
CA GLY A 319 16.93 12.98 9.73
C GLY A 319 17.55 12.86 11.12
N ILE A 320 17.13 13.79 11.97
CA ILE A 320 17.52 13.89 13.38
C ILE A 320 16.25 14.03 14.20
N ASP A 321 16.12 13.21 15.23
CA ASP A 321 15.11 13.34 16.28
C ASP A 321 15.80 13.74 17.58
N TYR A 322 15.45 14.88 18.12
CA TYR A 322 15.96 15.35 19.38
C TYR A 322 14.90 15.25 20.47
N TYR A 323 15.16 14.41 21.45
CA TYR A 323 14.28 14.20 22.60
C TYR A 323 14.56 15.29 23.65
N LEU A 324 13.91 16.45 23.51
CA LEU A 324 14.09 17.59 24.40
C LEU A 324 13.78 17.18 25.85
N THR A 325 12.66 16.48 26.03
CA THR A 325 12.25 15.82 27.27
C THR A 325 11.77 14.39 26.98
N SER A 326 11.41 13.61 28.02
CA SER A 326 10.75 12.31 27.84
C SER A 326 9.39 12.41 27.12
N LYS A 327 8.79 13.59 27.07
CA LYS A 327 7.46 13.89 26.49
C LYS A 327 7.53 14.71 25.21
N THR A 328 8.66 15.36 24.92
CA THR A 328 8.77 16.31 23.80
C THR A 328 9.86 15.86 22.84
N THR A 329 9.54 15.75 21.58
CA THR A 329 10.47 15.46 20.49
C THR A 329 10.40 16.55 19.44
N LEU A 330 11.56 17.01 19.00
CA LEU A 330 11.76 17.84 17.82
C LEU A 330 12.41 16.97 16.75
N GLY A 331 11.90 17.03 15.54
CA GLY A 331 12.48 16.32 14.40
C GLY A 331 12.81 17.26 13.24
N PHE A 332 13.90 16.96 12.58
CA PHE A 332 14.33 17.60 11.33
C PHE A 332 14.63 16.52 10.32
N VAL A 333 14.07 16.63 9.14
CA VAL A 333 14.27 15.67 8.05
C VAL A 333 14.58 16.42 6.76
N VAL A 334 15.61 15.96 6.07
CA VAL A 334 15.92 16.37 4.70
C VAL A 334 15.87 15.13 3.82
N SER A 335 15.21 15.23 2.69
CA SER A 335 15.18 14.15 1.71
C SER A 335 15.30 14.71 0.30
N GLY A 336 15.73 13.87 -0.61
CA GLY A 336 15.80 14.21 -2.02
C GLY A 336 15.97 12.98 -2.87
N PHE A 337 15.59 13.12 -4.13
CA PHE A 337 15.91 12.13 -5.16
C PHE A 337 16.36 12.82 -6.44
N ARG A 338 17.01 12.04 -7.26
CA ARG A 338 17.29 12.34 -8.66
C ARG A 338 16.97 11.12 -9.49
N ASP A 339 16.20 11.34 -10.52
CA ASP A 339 15.80 10.39 -11.51
C ASP A 339 16.23 10.91 -12.89
N LYS A 340 16.85 10.07 -13.71
CA LYS A 340 17.22 10.42 -15.07
C LYS A 340 16.68 9.31 -15.98
N GLU A 341 15.68 9.63 -16.74
CA GLU A 341 15.05 8.73 -17.70
C GLU A 341 15.58 9.05 -19.09
N GLU A 342 15.97 8.03 -19.83
CA GLU A 342 16.40 8.14 -21.23
C GLU A 342 15.66 7.06 -22.02
N ASP A 343 14.78 7.50 -22.89
CA ASP A 343 13.99 6.65 -23.76
C ASP A 343 14.48 6.77 -25.19
N HIS A 344 14.73 5.63 -25.81
CA HIS A 344 14.96 5.50 -27.24
C HIS A 344 13.80 4.75 -27.85
N THR A 345 13.02 5.44 -28.66
CA THR A 345 11.82 4.91 -29.30
C THR A 345 12.06 4.68 -30.78
N SER A 346 11.63 3.53 -31.27
CA SER A 346 11.56 3.22 -32.70
C SER A 346 10.14 2.84 -33.03
N SER A 347 9.44 3.72 -33.76
CA SER A 347 8.05 3.52 -34.15
C SER A 347 7.95 3.31 -35.64
N ASN A 348 7.36 2.20 -36.09
CA ASN A 348 7.04 1.91 -37.48
C ASN A 348 5.51 1.94 -37.64
N ILE A 349 5.03 2.84 -38.47
CA ILE A 349 3.63 3.14 -38.68
C ILE A 349 3.28 2.87 -40.13
N LEU A 350 2.31 1.98 -40.38
CA LEU A 350 1.73 1.71 -41.67
C LEU A 350 0.38 2.42 -41.76
N LEU A 351 0.24 3.28 -42.74
CA LEU A 351 -1.04 3.85 -43.13
C LEU A 351 -1.62 3.03 -44.26
N LEU A 352 -2.84 2.54 -44.09
CA LEU A 352 -3.52 1.64 -45.01
C LEU A 352 -4.85 2.25 -45.46
N ASP A 353 -5.23 1.99 -46.69
CA ASP A 353 -6.54 2.31 -47.19
C ASP A 353 -7.63 1.38 -46.60
N PRO A 354 -8.93 1.64 -46.85
CA PRO A 354 -10.00 0.78 -46.36
C PRO A 354 -9.94 -0.69 -46.81
N GLN A 355 -9.23 -0.96 -47.89
CA GLN A 355 -9.03 -2.29 -48.49
C GLN A 355 -7.74 -2.97 -47.97
N TYR A 356 -7.08 -2.38 -46.94
CA TYR A 356 -5.82 -2.85 -46.34
C TYR A 356 -4.61 -2.77 -47.31
N ASN A 357 -4.69 -1.98 -48.39
CA ASN A 357 -3.53 -1.71 -49.21
C ASN A 357 -2.65 -0.66 -48.50
N LEU A 358 -1.36 -0.82 -48.61
CA LEU A 358 -0.40 0.12 -48.05
C LEU A 358 -0.43 1.43 -48.83
N ASP A 359 -0.67 2.55 -48.13
CA ASP A 359 -0.65 3.92 -48.67
C ASP A 359 0.70 4.60 -48.43
N SER A 360 1.14 4.57 -47.17
CA SER A 360 2.43 5.15 -46.75
C SER A 360 2.98 4.50 -45.48
N ILE A 361 4.28 4.69 -45.30
CA ILE A 361 5.01 4.20 -44.13
C ILE A 361 5.61 5.41 -43.42
N VAL A 362 5.44 5.47 -42.07
CA VAL A 362 6.12 6.46 -41.29
C VAL A 362 7.03 5.77 -40.28
N ASN A 363 8.32 6.08 -40.37
CA ASN A 363 9.30 5.69 -39.37
C ASN A 363 9.56 6.89 -38.46
N SER A 364 9.38 6.71 -37.17
CA SER A 364 9.46 7.78 -36.18
C SER A 364 10.44 7.40 -35.05
N PRO A 365 11.78 7.43 -35.32
CA PRO A 365 12.74 7.34 -34.26
C PRO A 365 12.68 8.59 -33.37
N SER A 366 12.69 8.39 -32.04
CA SER A 366 12.72 9.51 -31.10
C SER A 366 13.58 9.21 -29.88
N THR A 367 14.07 10.27 -29.28
CA THR A 367 14.81 10.22 -28.01
C THR A 367 14.22 11.23 -27.06
N ASN A 368 13.92 10.78 -25.84
CA ASN A 368 13.46 11.63 -24.77
C ASN A 368 14.40 11.47 -23.57
N GLN A 369 14.98 12.57 -23.10
CA GLN A 369 15.81 12.60 -21.91
C GLN A 369 15.13 13.46 -20.84
N THR A 370 14.61 12.83 -19.80
CA THR A 370 13.93 13.52 -18.73
C THR A 370 14.73 13.42 -17.43
N THR A 371 15.01 14.52 -16.80
CA THR A 371 15.63 14.58 -15.47
C THR A 371 14.65 15.15 -14.48
N TRP A 372 14.36 14.38 -13.42
CA TRP A 372 13.61 14.82 -12.25
C TRP A 372 14.51 14.98 -11.04
N LYS A 373 14.30 16.04 -10.29
CA LYS A 373 14.98 16.31 -9.01
C LYS A 373 13.95 16.73 -7.98
N ASN A 374 14.11 16.24 -6.77
CA ASN A 374 13.30 16.67 -5.62
C ASN A 374 14.21 16.98 -4.44
N GLY A 375 13.83 18.01 -3.69
CA GLY A 375 14.40 18.30 -2.37
C GLY A 375 13.28 18.68 -1.42
N ALA A 376 13.25 18.04 -0.23
CA ALA A 376 12.24 18.29 0.78
C ALA A 376 12.87 18.53 2.16
N ILE A 377 12.31 19.46 2.93
CA ILE A 377 12.66 19.78 4.31
C ILE A 377 11.39 19.68 5.15
N ASN A 378 11.45 18.92 6.24
CA ASN A 378 10.38 18.80 7.21
C ASN A 378 10.89 19.12 8.62
N LEU A 379 10.19 20.01 9.30
CA LEU A 379 10.33 20.26 10.73
C LEU A 379 9.11 19.70 11.44
N ASN A 380 9.32 18.85 12.44
CA ASN A 380 8.22 18.26 13.18
C ASN A 380 8.40 18.40 14.68
N PHE A 381 7.27 18.58 15.36
CA PHE A 381 7.15 18.70 16.80
C PHE A 381 6.12 17.70 17.29
N GLN A 382 6.43 17.02 18.41
CA GLN A 382 5.51 16.12 19.09
C GLN A 382 5.63 16.34 20.59
N HIS A 383 4.49 16.56 21.25
CA HIS A 383 4.42 16.66 22.71
C HIS A 383 3.32 15.76 23.26
N SER A 384 3.71 14.77 24.07
CA SER A 384 2.79 13.88 24.80
C SER A 384 2.59 14.41 26.22
N TYR A 385 1.39 14.88 26.54
CA TYR A 385 1.09 15.50 27.83
C TYR A 385 1.04 14.47 28.96
N ASP A 386 0.47 13.30 28.69
CA ASP A 386 0.21 12.25 29.67
C ASP A 386 0.27 10.84 29.03
N PRO A 387 0.39 9.78 29.88
CA PRO A 387 0.37 8.39 29.39
C PRO A 387 -0.97 7.95 28.81
N ALA A 388 -2.07 8.67 29.07
CA ALA A 388 -3.41 8.35 28.55
C ALA A 388 -3.52 8.59 27.04
N GLY A 389 -2.53 9.27 26.43
CA GLY A 389 -2.46 9.48 24.98
C GLY A 389 -2.92 10.88 24.55
N ARG A 390 -2.93 11.86 25.46
CA ARG A 390 -3.12 13.26 25.07
C ARG A 390 -1.85 13.79 24.41
N GLU A 391 -1.97 14.24 23.16
CA GLU A 391 -0.84 14.54 22.28
C GLU A 391 -1.12 15.75 21.39
N LEU A 392 -0.08 16.55 21.17
CA LEU A 392 -0.04 17.61 20.17
C LEU A 392 1.09 17.32 19.18
N THR A 393 0.80 17.37 17.89
CA THR A 393 1.81 17.32 16.82
C THR A 393 1.69 18.53 15.92
N ALA A 394 2.84 19.00 15.40
CA ALA A 394 2.90 20.04 14.40
C ALA A 394 3.98 19.72 13.37
N ASP A 395 3.71 19.99 12.10
CA ASP A 395 4.60 19.76 10.98
C ASP A 395 4.65 21.01 10.09
N LEU A 396 5.87 21.35 9.64
CA LEU A 396 6.13 22.36 8.62
C LEU A 396 6.94 21.71 7.52
N ASP A 397 6.46 21.81 6.29
CA ASP A 397 7.10 21.20 5.14
C ASP A 397 7.37 22.23 4.04
N TYR A 398 8.52 22.09 3.41
CA TYR A 398 8.85 22.72 2.13
C TYR A 398 9.36 21.66 1.19
N VAL A 399 8.78 21.60 -0.01
CA VAL A 399 9.19 20.65 -1.05
C VAL A 399 9.35 21.37 -2.38
N ARG A 400 10.44 21.09 -3.07
CA ARG A 400 10.68 21.59 -4.41
C ARG A 400 10.94 20.43 -5.37
N TYR A 401 10.22 20.43 -6.48
CA TYR A 401 10.49 19.61 -7.65
C TYR A 401 11.04 20.44 -8.78
N GLY A 402 11.97 19.90 -9.54
CA GLY A 402 12.44 20.43 -10.80
C GLY A 402 12.46 19.31 -11.83
N SER A 403 11.92 19.57 -12.99
CA SER A 403 11.97 18.69 -14.15
C SER A 403 12.62 19.38 -15.33
N LEU A 404 13.27 18.60 -16.17
CA LEU A 404 13.73 19.02 -17.48
C LEU A 404 13.59 17.84 -18.42
N SER A 405 12.82 18.00 -19.51
CA SER A 405 12.68 17.01 -20.57
C SER A 405 13.17 17.61 -21.87
N ASP A 406 14.18 16.99 -22.46
CA ASP A 406 14.70 17.29 -23.80
C ASP A 406 14.25 16.19 -24.76
N GLN A 407 13.52 16.57 -25.80
CA GLN A 407 12.87 15.67 -26.74
C GLN A 407 13.40 15.89 -28.15
N TYR A 408 13.56 14.80 -28.89
CA TYR A 408 13.92 14.80 -30.31
C TYR A 408 13.05 13.78 -31.04
N PHE A 409 12.36 14.21 -32.07
CA PHE A 409 11.53 13.38 -32.95
C PHE A 409 11.98 13.58 -34.39
N ASP A 410 12.19 12.48 -35.11
CA ASP A 410 12.47 12.46 -36.54
C ASP A 410 11.42 11.62 -37.27
N ASN A 411 10.48 12.25 -37.95
CA ASN A 411 9.38 11.60 -38.63
C ASN A 411 9.69 11.50 -40.11
N LEU A 412 10.01 10.29 -40.58
CA LEU A 412 10.37 9.96 -41.93
C LEU A 412 9.20 9.29 -42.64
N THR A 413 8.67 9.91 -43.69
CA THR A 413 7.55 9.36 -44.48
C THR A 413 8.04 8.77 -45.78
N TYR A 414 7.57 7.55 -46.07
CA TYR A 414 7.92 6.81 -47.27
C TYR A 414 6.67 6.37 -48.07
N SER A 415 6.81 6.25 -49.36
CA SER A 415 5.83 5.55 -50.21
C SER A 415 5.87 4.04 -49.98
N PRO A 416 4.87 3.27 -50.47
CA PRO A 416 4.91 1.79 -50.43
C PRO A 416 6.15 1.18 -51.08
N ALA A 417 6.76 1.89 -52.06
CA ALA A 417 8.00 1.48 -52.70
C ALA A 417 9.26 1.93 -51.95
N MET A 418 9.14 2.36 -50.66
CA MET A 418 10.26 2.84 -49.83
C MET A 418 10.98 4.09 -50.40
N ILE A 419 10.29 4.90 -51.20
CA ILE A 419 10.82 6.21 -51.66
C ILE A 419 10.48 7.23 -50.55
N LYS A 420 11.49 7.95 -50.06
CA LYS A 420 11.30 9.01 -49.05
C LYS A 420 10.45 10.14 -49.65
N LEU A 421 9.32 10.40 -49.03
CA LEU A 421 8.36 11.45 -49.41
C LEU A 421 8.55 12.73 -48.59
N GLY A 422 8.99 12.60 -47.35
CA GLY A 422 9.16 13.72 -46.45
C GLY A 422 9.92 13.39 -45.17
N GLU A 423 10.31 14.44 -44.48
CA GLU A 423 10.95 14.41 -43.15
C GLU A 423 10.48 15.59 -42.34
N SER A 424 10.19 15.38 -41.07
CA SER A 424 9.82 16.40 -40.13
C SER A 424 10.55 16.17 -38.81
N ILE A 425 11.43 17.08 -38.45
CA ILE A 425 12.20 17.01 -37.19
C ILE A 425 11.63 18.03 -36.23
N LEU A 426 11.23 17.56 -35.05
CA LEU A 426 10.74 18.36 -33.94
C LEU A 426 11.64 18.16 -32.74
N THR A 427 12.06 19.28 -32.11
CA THR A 427 12.75 19.23 -30.82
C THR A 427 11.97 19.97 -29.76
N GLY A 428 12.04 19.49 -28.52
CA GLY A 428 11.35 20.08 -27.37
C GLY A 428 12.29 20.28 -26.18
N HIS A 429 12.18 21.42 -25.50
CA HIS A 429 12.86 21.72 -24.26
C HIS A 429 11.81 22.13 -23.22
N LEU A 430 11.56 21.26 -22.23
CA LEU A 430 10.42 21.37 -21.32
C LEU A 430 10.87 21.45 -19.85
N PRO A 431 11.28 22.64 -19.36
CA PRO A 431 11.58 22.84 -17.95
C PRO A 431 10.29 23.00 -17.13
N GLY A 432 10.32 22.43 -15.91
CA GLY A 432 9.21 22.56 -14.95
C GLY A 432 9.69 22.71 -13.52
N THR A 433 8.97 23.50 -12.71
CA THR A 433 9.21 23.60 -11.27
C THR A 433 7.89 23.57 -10.51
N ILE A 434 7.90 22.89 -9.35
CA ILE A 434 6.77 22.86 -8.42
C ILE A 434 7.31 23.11 -7.01
N ASN A 435 6.76 24.10 -6.31
CA ASN A 435 7.09 24.40 -4.92
C ASN A 435 5.84 24.20 -4.07
N ILE A 436 5.99 23.46 -2.95
CA ILE A 436 4.93 23.11 -2.02
C ILE A 436 5.31 23.58 -0.63
N TYR A 437 4.42 24.29 0.05
CA TYR A 437 4.58 24.75 1.42
C TYR A 437 3.38 24.27 2.23
N THR A 438 3.61 23.60 3.37
CA THR A 438 2.52 23.16 4.23
C THR A 438 2.80 23.41 5.70
N ALA A 439 1.72 23.67 6.44
CA ALA A 439 1.72 23.70 7.89
C ALA A 439 0.53 22.90 8.39
N LYS A 440 0.78 21.97 9.31
CA LYS A 440 -0.24 21.08 9.87
C LYS A 440 -0.10 20.99 11.38
N THR A 441 -1.23 20.94 12.09
CA THR A 441 -1.25 20.71 13.54
C THR A 441 -2.40 19.77 13.89
N ASP A 442 -2.11 18.72 14.65
CA ASP A 442 -3.08 17.74 15.14
C ASP A 442 -3.06 17.69 16.67
N TYR A 443 -4.23 17.69 17.30
CA TYR A 443 -4.41 17.51 18.72
C TYR A 443 -5.29 16.31 19.01
N THR A 444 -4.81 15.41 19.83
CA THR A 444 -5.52 14.20 20.29
C THR A 444 -5.77 14.31 21.79
N ARG A 445 -7.01 14.07 22.21
CA ARG A 445 -7.40 14.06 23.61
C ARG A 445 -8.31 12.88 23.94
N PRO A 446 -7.82 11.87 24.65
CA PRO A 446 -8.68 10.92 25.35
C PRO A 446 -9.52 11.66 26.39
N LEU A 447 -10.81 11.38 26.42
CA LEU A 447 -11.79 11.92 27.37
C LEU A 447 -12.25 10.79 28.31
N SER A 448 -13.06 11.15 29.34
CA SER A 448 -13.68 10.14 30.21
C SER A 448 -14.60 9.19 29.43
N ASP A 449 -14.94 8.06 30.04
CA ASP A 449 -15.92 7.08 29.54
C ASP A 449 -15.66 6.51 28.13
N GLY A 450 -14.37 6.40 27.75
CA GLY A 450 -13.98 5.81 26.45
C GLY A 450 -14.24 6.69 25.25
N TYR A 451 -14.45 8.02 25.43
CA TYR A 451 -14.40 8.98 24.35
C TYR A 451 -12.98 9.37 23.99
N LYS A 452 -12.73 9.64 22.72
CA LYS A 452 -11.49 10.18 22.20
C LYS A 452 -11.82 11.27 21.16
N LEU A 453 -11.29 12.46 21.37
CA LEU A 453 -11.36 13.58 20.45
C LEU A 453 -10.05 13.73 19.69
N GLU A 454 -10.12 13.89 18.37
CA GLU A 454 -9.00 14.28 17.52
C GLU A 454 -9.45 15.48 16.69
N THR A 455 -8.64 16.53 16.64
CA THR A 455 -8.91 17.74 15.85
C THR A 455 -7.62 18.28 15.27
N GLY A 456 -7.68 18.97 14.16
CA GLY A 456 -6.51 19.58 13.56
C GLY A 456 -6.85 20.53 12.44
N VAL A 457 -5.80 21.24 12.02
CA VAL A 457 -5.84 22.21 10.93
C VAL A 457 -4.66 21.97 9.99
N LYS A 458 -4.86 22.25 8.70
CA LYS A 458 -3.82 22.22 7.66
C LYS A 458 -3.95 23.42 6.77
N LEU A 459 -2.83 24.01 6.44
CA LEU A 459 -2.68 25.07 5.44
C LEU A 459 -1.69 24.57 4.40
N SER A 460 -1.99 24.72 3.12
CA SER A 460 -1.06 24.39 2.05
C SER A 460 -1.09 25.44 0.94
N TYR A 461 0.08 25.67 0.34
CA TYR A 461 0.26 26.53 -0.80
C TYR A 461 1.20 25.87 -1.80
N VAL A 462 0.75 25.82 -3.05
CA VAL A 462 1.52 25.27 -4.17
C VAL A 462 1.63 26.29 -5.26
N ASN A 463 2.81 26.39 -5.86
CA ASN A 463 2.99 27.10 -7.12
C ASN A 463 3.76 26.23 -8.11
N THR A 464 3.36 26.31 -9.38
CA THR A 464 4.05 25.64 -10.48
C THR A 464 4.38 26.63 -11.57
N ASP A 465 5.50 26.39 -12.24
CA ASP A 465 5.97 27.13 -13.42
C ASP A 465 6.51 26.12 -14.41
N ASN A 466 5.77 25.91 -15.49
CA ASN A 466 6.13 24.96 -16.53
C ASN A 466 6.21 25.69 -17.88
N ALA A 467 7.22 25.35 -18.67
CA ALA A 467 7.36 25.82 -20.03
C ALA A 467 7.51 24.63 -20.98
N ALA A 468 7.14 24.85 -22.22
CA ALA A 468 7.37 23.92 -23.33
C ALA A 468 7.84 24.75 -24.53
N ASP A 469 9.12 24.65 -24.85
CA ASP A 469 9.73 25.31 -25.98
C ASP A 469 9.96 24.29 -27.09
N TYR A 470 9.16 24.38 -28.16
CA TYR A 470 9.25 23.47 -29.31
C TYR A 470 9.85 24.19 -30.52
N PHE A 471 10.65 23.43 -31.30
CA PHE A 471 11.33 23.94 -32.48
C PHE A 471 11.16 22.92 -33.63
N ASP A 472 10.71 23.41 -34.77
CA ASP A 472 10.82 22.69 -36.04
C ASP A 472 12.24 22.87 -36.59
N VAL A 473 12.88 21.77 -36.96
CA VAL A 473 14.24 21.81 -37.50
C VAL A 473 14.19 21.66 -39.05
N VAL A 474 14.59 22.71 -39.78
CA VAL A 474 14.63 22.72 -41.24
C VAL A 474 16.03 23.05 -41.69
N ASN A 475 16.64 22.16 -42.48
CA ASN A 475 18.03 22.33 -42.98
C ASN A 475 19.02 22.59 -41.81
N GLU A 476 18.91 21.80 -40.75
CA GLU A 476 19.73 21.89 -39.52
C GLU A 476 19.56 23.20 -38.73
N VAL A 477 18.60 24.03 -39.05
CA VAL A 477 18.28 25.28 -38.35
C VAL A 477 16.97 25.08 -37.56
N ALA A 478 17.01 25.36 -36.25
CA ALA A 478 15.85 25.27 -35.36
C ALA A 478 15.02 26.56 -35.41
N TYR A 479 13.76 26.47 -35.74
CA TYR A 479 12.77 27.53 -35.76
C TYR A 479 11.74 27.31 -34.66
N VAL A 480 11.45 28.33 -33.86
CA VAL A 480 10.44 28.21 -32.81
C VAL A 480 9.08 27.86 -33.41
N ASP A 481 8.51 26.74 -32.96
CA ASP A 481 7.11 26.43 -33.28
C ASP A 481 6.19 27.19 -32.32
N THR A 482 5.66 28.30 -32.83
CA THR A 482 4.79 29.18 -32.03
C THR A 482 3.43 28.58 -31.70
N THR A 483 3.04 27.51 -32.36
CA THR A 483 1.76 26.80 -32.12
C THR A 483 1.85 25.81 -30.96
N LYS A 484 3.06 25.32 -30.67
CA LYS A 484 3.34 24.32 -29.64
C LYS A 484 4.04 24.91 -28.41
N THR A 485 4.84 25.98 -28.59
CA THR A 485 5.57 26.67 -27.51
C THR A 485 4.61 27.43 -26.59
N ASN A 486 4.75 27.20 -25.27
CA ASN A 486 3.82 27.72 -24.26
C ASN A 486 4.46 27.79 -22.87
N ARG A 487 3.91 28.61 -21.95
CA ARG A 487 4.24 28.61 -20.53
C ARG A 487 2.99 28.68 -19.69
N PHE A 488 2.93 27.85 -18.65
CA PHE A 488 1.77 27.75 -17.76
C PHE A 488 2.17 27.91 -16.30
N LEU A 489 1.56 28.90 -15.64
CA LEU A 489 1.70 29.15 -14.21
C LEU A 489 0.46 28.71 -13.50
N TYR A 490 0.62 27.91 -12.42
CA TYR A 490 -0.50 27.48 -11.59
C TYR A 490 -0.22 27.74 -10.12
N ARG A 491 -1.24 28.18 -9.39
CA ARG A 491 -1.18 28.41 -7.95
C ARG A 491 -2.39 27.80 -7.28
N GLU A 492 -2.20 27.18 -6.13
CA GLU A 492 -3.26 26.58 -5.35
C GLU A 492 -3.04 26.80 -3.87
N ASN A 493 -4.13 27.08 -3.14
CA ASN A 493 -4.14 27.15 -1.69
C ASN A 493 -5.28 26.26 -1.16
N ILE A 494 -4.96 25.35 -0.24
CA ILE A 494 -5.92 24.48 0.43
C ILE A 494 -5.85 24.72 1.93
N ASN A 495 -6.97 25.12 2.52
CA ASN A 495 -7.13 25.31 3.96
C ASN A 495 -8.12 24.29 4.49
N ALA A 496 -7.74 23.51 5.50
CA ALA A 496 -8.55 22.44 6.02
C ALA A 496 -8.62 22.45 7.55
N ALA A 497 -9.76 22.06 8.09
CA ALA A 497 -9.96 21.78 9.50
C ALA A 497 -10.77 20.51 9.67
N TYR A 498 -10.49 19.72 10.70
CA TYR A 498 -11.23 18.50 10.98
C TYR A 498 -11.50 18.29 12.46
N VAL A 499 -12.56 17.54 12.72
CA VAL A 499 -12.88 16.96 14.02
C VAL A 499 -13.24 15.49 13.84
N ASN A 500 -12.76 14.66 14.76
CA ASN A 500 -13.02 13.23 14.79
C ASN A 500 -13.31 12.81 16.23
N MET A 501 -14.45 12.15 16.46
CA MET A 501 -14.89 11.67 17.76
C MET A 501 -15.02 10.16 17.70
N THR A 502 -14.37 9.48 18.62
CA THR A 502 -14.50 8.02 18.80
C THR A 502 -15.12 7.74 20.15
N LYS A 503 -16.09 6.81 20.19
CA LYS A 503 -16.65 6.26 21.44
C LYS A 503 -16.58 4.75 21.42
N GLN A 504 -15.99 4.18 22.45
CA GLN A 504 -15.94 2.74 22.62
C GLN A 504 -16.93 2.31 23.70
N TYR A 505 -17.86 1.47 23.32
CA TYR A 505 -18.75 0.72 24.20
C TYR A 505 -18.22 -0.72 24.37
N LYS A 506 -18.86 -1.52 25.22
CA LYS A 506 -18.40 -2.92 25.46
C LYS A 506 -18.27 -3.75 24.17
N LYS A 507 -19.26 -3.65 23.27
CA LYS A 507 -19.32 -4.44 22.03
C LYS A 507 -19.34 -3.57 20.76
N LEU A 508 -19.56 -2.27 20.89
CA LEU A 508 -19.70 -1.35 19.77
C LEU A 508 -18.64 -0.26 19.86
N ASN A 509 -17.90 -0.07 18.77
CA ASN A 509 -17.02 1.08 18.56
C ASN A 509 -17.63 1.97 17.49
N VAL A 510 -17.80 3.25 17.80
CA VAL A 510 -18.33 4.26 16.88
C VAL A 510 -17.30 5.36 16.71
N GLN A 511 -16.99 5.69 15.48
CA GLN A 511 -16.13 6.83 15.14
C GLN A 511 -16.83 7.67 14.09
N LEU A 512 -16.98 8.96 14.37
CA LEU A 512 -17.56 9.94 13.47
C LEU A 512 -16.57 11.07 13.25
N GLY A 513 -16.38 11.44 12.00
CA GLY A 513 -15.45 12.49 11.60
C GLY A 513 -16.06 13.44 10.58
N LEU A 514 -15.66 14.69 10.65
CA LEU A 514 -15.99 15.71 9.66
C LEU A 514 -14.75 16.53 9.36
N ARG A 515 -14.48 16.70 8.07
CA ARG A 515 -13.43 17.59 7.56
C ARG A 515 -14.03 18.63 6.61
N LEU A 516 -13.65 19.87 6.81
CA LEU A 516 -13.95 21.00 5.93
C LEU A 516 -12.67 21.36 5.16
N GLU A 517 -12.76 21.51 3.85
CA GLU A 517 -11.68 22.03 3.01
C GLU A 517 -12.17 23.18 2.14
N ASN A 518 -11.41 24.28 2.17
CA ASN A 518 -11.51 25.41 1.24
C ASN A 518 -10.32 25.35 0.28
N THR A 519 -10.59 25.28 -1.02
CA THR A 519 -9.58 25.27 -2.08
C THR A 519 -9.74 26.49 -2.97
N ASN A 520 -8.65 27.24 -3.19
CA ASN A 520 -8.57 28.35 -4.11
C ASN A 520 -7.45 28.07 -5.10
N TYR A 521 -7.69 28.15 -6.39
CA TYR A 521 -6.66 27.91 -7.39
C TYR A 521 -6.84 28.81 -8.60
N SER A 522 -5.71 29.14 -9.22
CA SER A 522 -5.61 29.96 -10.43
C SER A 522 -4.61 29.35 -11.41
N GLY A 523 -4.93 29.38 -12.67
CA GLY A 523 -4.03 29.05 -13.77
C GLY A 523 -3.87 30.25 -14.70
N HIS A 524 -2.68 30.47 -15.21
CA HIS A 524 -2.34 31.49 -16.17
C HIS A 524 -1.48 30.88 -17.26
N GLN A 525 -2.03 30.82 -18.46
CA GLN A 525 -1.34 30.43 -19.68
C GLN A 525 -0.77 31.70 -20.31
N LEU A 526 0.55 31.76 -20.35
CA LEU A 526 1.29 32.85 -21.04
C LEU A 526 1.51 32.36 -22.48
N GLY A 527 1.05 33.13 -23.44
CA GLY A 527 1.43 32.88 -24.83
C GLY A 527 2.94 32.99 -25.01
N ASN A 528 3.45 32.50 -26.12
CA ASN A 528 4.88 32.44 -26.43
C ASN A 528 5.56 33.82 -26.66
N GLY A 529 4.81 34.92 -26.59
CA GLY A 529 5.31 36.27 -26.79
C GLY A 529 5.77 36.58 -28.24
N VAL A 530 5.71 35.61 -29.15
CA VAL A 530 6.18 35.69 -30.54
C VAL A 530 5.00 35.72 -31.52
N SER A 531 3.83 35.18 -31.15
CA SER A 531 2.66 35.15 -32.03
C SER A 531 1.70 36.32 -31.79
N VAL A 532 1.21 36.94 -32.85
CA VAL A 532 0.14 37.94 -32.85
C VAL A 532 -1.20 37.35 -32.31
N VAL A 533 -1.33 36.05 -32.21
CA VAL A 533 -2.44 35.31 -31.63
C VAL A 533 -1.98 34.75 -30.27
N SER A 534 -1.64 35.62 -29.36
CA SER A 534 -1.35 35.25 -27.96
C SER A 534 -2.67 34.79 -27.30
N HIS A 535 -2.79 33.52 -27.03
CA HIS A 535 -3.87 32.97 -26.17
C HIS A 535 -3.44 33.12 -24.71
N ASP A 536 -3.26 34.38 -24.26
CA ASP A 536 -3.12 34.65 -22.84
C ASP A 536 -4.49 34.40 -22.18
N SER A 537 -4.59 33.29 -21.46
CA SER A 537 -5.81 32.91 -20.78
C SER A 537 -5.57 32.65 -19.30
N SER A 538 -6.44 33.18 -18.46
CA SER A 538 -6.38 32.95 -17.03
C SER A 538 -7.70 32.50 -16.49
N PHE A 539 -7.67 31.69 -15.46
CA PHE A 539 -8.85 31.33 -14.69
C PHE A 539 -8.55 31.38 -13.18
N ASN A 540 -9.60 31.69 -12.41
CA ASN A 540 -9.55 31.68 -10.97
C ASN A 540 -10.78 30.93 -10.43
N ARG A 541 -10.60 30.03 -9.51
CA ARG A 541 -11.68 29.21 -8.96
C ARG A 541 -11.52 29.01 -7.46
N SER A 542 -12.68 28.92 -6.78
CA SER A 542 -12.76 28.64 -5.35
C SER A 542 -13.93 27.72 -5.05
N TYR A 543 -13.72 26.79 -4.12
CA TYR A 543 -14.80 25.93 -3.63
C TYR A 543 -14.56 25.49 -2.19
N VAL A 544 -15.65 25.19 -1.49
CA VAL A 544 -15.66 24.65 -0.13
C VAL A 544 -16.39 23.32 -0.11
N ASN A 545 -15.80 22.32 0.54
CA ASN A 545 -16.37 20.97 0.62
C ASN A 545 -16.31 20.39 2.02
N LEU A 546 -17.31 19.57 2.34
CA LEU A 546 -17.39 18.78 3.55
C LEU A 546 -17.12 17.30 3.24
N PHE A 547 -16.33 16.66 4.08
CA PHE A 547 -15.92 15.27 3.96
C PHE A 547 -16.26 14.50 5.25
N PRO A 548 -17.51 14.01 5.37
CA PRO A 548 -17.92 13.18 6.49
C PRO A 548 -17.33 11.79 6.40
N THR A 549 -17.03 11.20 7.57
CA THR A 549 -16.64 9.79 7.75
C THR A 549 -17.38 9.18 8.92
N ALA A 550 -17.78 7.92 8.80
CA ALA A 550 -18.45 7.19 9.88
C ALA A 550 -17.99 5.73 9.88
N TYR A 551 -17.69 5.19 11.07
CA TYR A 551 -17.29 3.81 11.28
C TYR A 551 -18.07 3.24 12.46
N PHE A 552 -18.63 2.06 12.24
CA PHE A 552 -19.34 1.29 13.24
C PHE A 552 -18.75 -0.11 13.26
N THR A 553 -18.20 -0.53 14.38
CA THR A 553 -17.67 -1.88 14.54
C THR A 553 -18.39 -2.54 15.69
N TYR A 554 -19.07 -3.67 15.43
CA TYR A 554 -19.80 -4.43 16.41
C TYR A 554 -19.20 -5.81 16.59
N THR A 555 -18.74 -6.13 17.80
CA THR A 555 -18.21 -7.43 18.18
C THR A 555 -19.35 -8.32 18.62
N LEU A 556 -19.82 -9.21 17.73
CA LEU A 556 -20.88 -10.17 18.02
C LEU A 556 -20.46 -11.13 19.14
N ASN A 557 -19.28 -11.71 19.00
CA ASN A 557 -18.60 -12.60 19.95
C ASN A 557 -17.09 -12.61 19.62
N ASP A 558 -16.31 -13.40 20.34
CA ASP A 558 -14.85 -13.48 20.18
C ASP A 558 -14.38 -13.93 18.80
N LYS A 559 -15.28 -14.50 18.00
CA LYS A 559 -15.00 -15.03 16.66
C LYS A 559 -15.54 -14.15 15.53
N ASN A 560 -16.54 -13.33 15.80
CA ASN A 560 -17.29 -12.62 14.78
C ASN A 560 -17.33 -11.11 15.05
N GLN A 561 -16.92 -10.33 14.06
CA GLN A 561 -16.95 -8.87 14.07
C GLN A 561 -17.62 -8.37 12.79
N LEU A 562 -18.53 -7.41 12.93
CA LEU A 562 -19.16 -6.68 11.84
C LEU A 562 -18.62 -5.26 11.83
N THR A 563 -18.31 -4.74 10.66
CA THR A 563 -17.88 -3.36 10.45
C THR A 563 -18.68 -2.74 9.32
N LEU A 564 -19.22 -1.54 9.56
CA LEU A 564 -19.84 -0.69 8.54
C LEU A 564 -19.08 0.62 8.52
N ASN A 565 -18.63 1.05 7.35
CA ASN A 565 -17.99 2.33 7.19
C ASN A 565 -18.54 3.11 5.99
N TYR A 566 -18.48 4.42 6.13
CA TYR A 566 -18.85 5.39 5.09
C TYR A 566 -17.80 6.50 5.06
N GLY A 567 -17.46 6.96 3.86
CA GLY A 567 -16.58 8.10 3.66
C GLY A 567 -16.86 8.82 2.34
N ARG A 568 -16.83 10.15 2.37
CA ARG A 568 -16.76 10.99 1.17
C ARG A 568 -15.33 11.47 0.98
N ARG A 569 -14.83 11.36 -0.26
CA ARG A 569 -13.46 11.70 -0.64
C ARG A 569 -13.44 12.59 -1.88
N ILE A 570 -12.33 13.28 -2.10
CA ILE A 570 -12.04 14.06 -3.31
C ILE A 570 -10.77 13.51 -3.96
N ASP A 571 -10.68 13.57 -5.27
CA ASP A 571 -9.43 13.44 -5.99
C ASP A 571 -9.28 14.63 -6.93
N ARG A 572 -8.12 15.28 -6.84
CA ARG A 572 -7.79 16.47 -7.63
C ARG A 572 -6.90 16.05 -8.78
N PRO A 573 -7.04 16.66 -9.96
CA PRO A 573 -6.12 16.40 -11.07
C PRO A 573 -4.67 16.60 -10.67
N ALA A 574 -3.76 15.84 -11.27
CA ALA A 574 -2.34 16.13 -11.14
C ALA A 574 -2.01 17.50 -11.76
N TYR A 575 -0.95 18.14 -11.27
CA TYR A 575 -0.58 19.49 -11.75
C TYR A 575 -0.23 19.48 -13.24
N GLN A 576 0.36 18.39 -13.72
CA GLN A 576 0.69 18.18 -15.13
C GLN A 576 -0.56 17.98 -16.00
N ASP A 577 -1.61 17.33 -15.50
CA ASP A 577 -2.87 17.16 -16.25
C ASP A 577 -3.60 18.47 -16.49
N LEU A 578 -3.33 19.48 -15.66
CA LEU A 578 -3.87 20.84 -15.82
C LEU A 578 -3.07 21.70 -16.81
N ASN A 579 -1.88 21.24 -17.19
CA ASN A 579 -1.00 21.97 -18.09
C ASN A 579 -1.47 21.79 -19.55
N PRO A 580 -1.89 22.86 -20.27
CA PRO A 580 -2.50 22.73 -21.59
C PRO A 580 -1.52 22.39 -22.73
N PHE A 581 -0.31 21.96 -22.42
CA PHE A 581 0.72 21.64 -23.41
C PHE A 581 0.36 20.39 -24.19
N LEU A 582 0.89 20.33 -25.43
CA LEU A 582 0.91 19.13 -26.23
C LEU A 582 2.23 18.41 -26.03
N PHE A 583 2.16 17.14 -25.75
CA PHE A 583 3.31 16.25 -25.67
C PHE A 583 3.19 15.23 -26.80
N PHE A 584 4.23 15.13 -27.61
CA PHE A 584 4.21 14.28 -28.79
C PHE A 584 4.68 12.88 -28.42
N LEU A 585 3.90 11.86 -28.78
CA LEU A 585 4.33 10.47 -28.78
C LEU A 585 4.86 10.09 -30.17
N ASP A 586 4.17 10.52 -31.20
CA ASP A 586 4.52 10.49 -32.61
C ASP A 586 3.70 11.56 -33.35
N GLN A 587 3.84 11.66 -34.68
CA GLN A 587 3.11 12.67 -35.45
C GLN A 587 1.59 12.45 -35.51
N PHE A 588 1.07 11.29 -35.09
CA PHE A 588 -0.37 10.94 -35.10
C PHE A 588 -0.95 10.76 -33.71
N THR A 589 -0.11 10.84 -32.66
CA THR A 589 -0.56 10.63 -31.30
C THR A 589 0.02 11.71 -30.38
N TYR A 590 -0.87 12.53 -29.82
CA TYR A 590 -0.50 13.60 -28.88
C TYR A 590 -1.12 13.32 -27.53
N GLN A 591 -0.38 13.64 -26.47
CA GLN A 591 -0.95 13.79 -25.16
C GLN A 591 -1.18 15.27 -24.88
N ALA A 592 -2.32 15.65 -24.31
CA ALA A 592 -2.67 17.01 -23.98
C ALA A 592 -3.15 17.12 -22.54
N GLY A 593 -2.72 18.14 -21.82
CA GLY A 593 -3.34 18.46 -20.55
C GLY A 593 -4.66 19.22 -20.73
N ASN A 594 -5.42 19.33 -19.63
CA ASN A 594 -6.73 19.96 -19.63
C ASN A 594 -6.86 20.89 -18.41
N PRO A 595 -6.69 22.23 -18.58
CA PRO A 595 -6.78 23.19 -17.46
C PRO A 595 -8.20 23.31 -16.87
N TYR A 596 -9.22 22.78 -17.55
CA TYR A 596 -10.61 22.81 -17.13
C TYR A 596 -11.06 21.57 -16.36
N LEU A 597 -10.16 20.65 -16.08
CA LEU A 597 -10.46 19.46 -15.28
C LEU A 597 -11.08 19.83 -13.94
N GLN A 598 -12.14 19.13 -13.61
CA GLN A 598 -12.82 19.26 -12.34
C GLN A 598 -12.41 18.14 -11.40
N PRO A 599 -12.32 18.41 -10.08
CA PRO A 599 -12.10 17.36 -9.11
C PRO A 599 -13.25 16.36 -9.13
N GLN A 600 -12.91 15.10 -8.90
CA GLN A 600 -13.90 14.04 -8.73
C GLN A 600 -14.21 13.81 -7.25
N TYR A 601 -15.45 13.43 -6.95
CA TYR A 601 -15.94 13.17 -5.61
C TYR A 601 -16.48 11.76 -5.50
N THR A 602 -15.96 11.00 -4.55
CA THR A 602 -16.35 9.60 -4.34
C THR A 602 -17.05 9.43 -2.99
N GLN A 603 -18.18 8.76 -3.00
CA GLN A 603 -18.85 8.23 -1.81
C GLN A 603 -18.61 6.73 -1.75
N ASN A 604 -18.07 6.26 -0.63
CA ASN A 604 -17.77 4.84 -0.40
C ASN A 604 -18.58 4.34 0.78
N VAL A 605 -19.23 3.19 0.62
CA VAL A 605 -19.85 2.41 1.69
C VAL A 605 -19.25 1.02 1.69
N GLU A 606 -18.81 0.52 2.84
CA GLU A 606 -18.32 -0.84 2.99
C GLU A 606 -18.94 -1.50 4.22
N ALA A 607 -19.42 -2.72 4.05
CA ALA A 607 -19.88 -3.60 5.13
C ALA A 607 -19.02 -4.86 5.15
N SER A 608 -18.37 -5.14 6.27
CA SER A 608 -17.46 -6.27 6.40
C SER A 608 -17.85 -7.17 7.55
N HIS A 609 -17.72 -8.48 7.35
CA HIS A 609 -17.79 -9.49 8.38
C HIS A 609 -16.43 -10.19 8.48
N SER A 610 -15.83 -10.18 9.66
CA SER A 610 -14.60 -10.92 9.96
C SER A 610 -14.92 -12.10 10.86
N TYR A 611 -14.52 -13.29 10.44
CA TYR A 611 -14.65 -14.54 11.19
C TYR A 611 -13.28 -15.04 11.63
N HIS A 612 -13.07 -15.18 12.94
CA HIS A 612 -11.87 -15.75 13.57
C HIS A 612 -10.53 -15.13 13.09
N HIS A 613 -10.54 -13.89 12.60
CA HIS A 613 -9.40 -13.18 12.00
C HIS A 613 -8.78 -13.87 10.76
N PHE A 614 -9.25 -15.05 10.36
CA PHE A 614 -8.72 -15.75 9.19
C PHE A 614 -9.55 -15.52 7.92
N LEU A 615 -10.82 -15.15 8.05
CA LEU A 615 -11.73 -14.91 6.92
C LEU A 615 -12.43 -13.57 7.08
N THR A 616 -12.30 -12.71 6.08
CA THR A 616 -13.05 -11.45 6.01
C THR A 616 -13.81 -11.38 4.68
N THR A 617 -15.11 -11.18 4.76
CA THR A 617 -15.98 -10.90 3.61
C THR A 617 -16.40 -9.44 3.64
N THR A 618 -16.24 -8.71 2.54
CA THR A 618 -16.59 -7.29 2.44
C THR A 618 -17.49 -7.05 1.24
N LEU A 619 -18.63 -6.43 1.48
CA LEU A 619 -19.48 -5.81 0.45
C LEU A 619 -19.09 -4.34 0.34
N ASN A 620 -18.90 -3.85 -0.86
CA ASN A 620 -18.57 -2.45 -1.10
C ASN A 620 -19.41 -1.86 -2.22
N TYR A 621 -19.73 -0.59 -2.07
CA TYR A 621 -20.35 0.24 -3.09
C TYR A 621 -19.63 1.59 -3.13
N SER A 622 -19.31 2.05 -4.34
CA SER A 622 -18.62 3.31 -4.60
C SER A 622 -19.29 4.02 -5.75
N TYR A 623 -19.64 5.29 -5.52
CA TYR A 623 -20.17 6.20 -6.53
C TYR A 623 -19.24 7.41 -6.65
N THR A 624 -18.66 7.62 -7.83
CA THR A 624 -17.78 8.76 -8.14
C THR A 624 -18.48 9.68 -9.12
N ARG A 625 -18.61 10.94 -8.75
CA ARG A 625 -19.12 12.01 -9.61
C ARG A 625 -17.95 12.79 -10.21
N ASN A 626 -18.14 13.32 -11.43
CA ASN A 626 -17.12 14.02 -12.21
C ASN A 626 -15.85 13.17 -12.36
N TYR A 627 -16.03 11.86 -12.55
CA TYR A 627 -14.92 10.93 -12.72
C TYR A 627 -14.04 11.38 -13.86
N PHE A 628 -12.75 11.53 -13.64
CA PHE A 628 -11.77 11.82 -14.68
C PHE A 628 -10.79 10.65 -14.85
N THR A 629 -10.40 10.45 -16.07
CA THR A 629 -9.40 9.44 -16.48
C THR A 629 -8.83 9.85 -17.82
N GLU A 630 -7.83 9.12 -18.29
CA GLU A 630 -7.36 9.17 -19.66
C GLU A 630 -8.50 8.93 -20.63
N THR A 631 -8.63 9.79 -21.63
CA THR A 631 -9.67 9.76 -22.65
C THR A 631 -9.05 10.03 -24.01
N PHE A 632 -9.59 9.39 -25.03
CA PHE A 632 -9.08 9.44 -26.39
C PHE A 632 -10.10 10.17 -27.26
N ASP A 633 -9.61 11.19 -27.95
CA ASP A 633 -10.34 12.03 -28.90
C ASP A 633 -9.67 11.94 -30.27
N GLN A 634 -10.43 12.16 -31.34
CA GLN A 634 -9.92 12.12 -32.70
C GLN A 634 -10.07 13.49 -33.36
N SER A 635 -9.01 13.96 -34.00
CA SER A 635 -9.04 15.12 -34.91
C SER A 635 -8.35 14.75 -36.23
N GLY A 636 -9.14 14.45 -37.26
CA GLY A 636 -8.63 13.88 -38.53
C GLY A 636 -7.97 12.52 -38.28
N GLN A 637 -6.71 12.37 -38.68
CA GLN A 637 -5.91 11.15 -38.45
C GLN A 637 -5.09 11.22 -37.14
N VAL A 638 -5.26 12.26 -36.35
CA VAL A 638 -4.56 12.46 -35.08
C VAL A 638 -5.42 11.96 -33.93
N MET A 639 -4.85 11.16 -33.07
CA MET A 639 -5.43 10.79 -31.79
C MET A 639 -4.85 11.68 -30.69
N ILE A 640 -5.76 12.28 -29.93
CA ILE A 640 -5.40 13.10 -28.77
C ILE A 640 -5.76 12.33 -27.50
N ASP A 641 -4.75 11.95 -26.76
CA ASP A 641 -4.88 11.41 -25.41
C ASP A 641 -4.89 12.58 -24.41
N ARG A 642 -5.95 12.69 -23.62
CA ARG A 642 -6.02 13.70 -22.56
C ARG A 642 -6.78 13.20 -21.35
N THR A 643 -6.40 13.68 -20.17
CA THR A 643 -7.24 13.47 -19.01
C THR A 643 -8.53 14.28 -19.12
N GLY A 644 -9.68 13.61 -19.08
CA GLY A 644 -11.01 14.22 -19.25
C GLY A 644 -12.01 13.77 -18.20
N ASN A 645 -13.00 14.61 -17.85
CA ASN A 645 -14.11 14.21 -16.98
C ASN A 645 -15.16 13.46 -17.82
N ILE A 646 -15.38 12.18 -17.51
CA ILE A 646 -16.30 11.29 -18.26
C ILE A 646 -17.66 11.08 -17.55
N GLY A 647 -18.03 11.97 -16.61
CA GLY A 647 -19.30 11.88 -15.90
C GLY A 647 -19.20 11.10 -14.60
N SER A 648 -19.72 9.88 -14.53
CA SER A 648 -19.77 9.09 -13.30
C SER A 648 -19.16 7.70 -13.43
N ARG A 649 -18.63 7.19 -12.32
CA ARG A 649 -18.24 5.79 -12.15
C ARG A 649 -19.02 5.19 -10.99
N GLN A 650 -19.63 4.04 -11.25
CA GLN A 650 -20.25 3.20 -10.22
C GLN A 650 -19.48 1.90 -10.10
N GLN A 651 -19.26 1.45 -8.87
CA GLN A 651 -18.62 0.16 -8.61
C GLN A 651 -19.29 -0.51 -7.41
N ALA A 652 -19.75 -1.73 -7.61
CA ALA A 652 -20.30 -2.58 -6.55
C ALA A 652 -19.58 -3.92 -6.56
N GLY A 653 -19.28 -4.49 -5.40
CA GLY A 653 -18.57 -5.75 -5.38
C GLY A 653 -18.56 -6.44 -4.03
N ILE A 654 -18.10 -7.70 -4.06
CA ILE A 654 -17.87 -8.54 -2.90
C ILE A 654 -16.43 -9.03 -2.93
N SER A 655 -15.71 -8.83 -1.84
CA SER A 655 -14.36 -9.38 -1.67
C SER A 655 -14.30 -10.38 -0.53
N LEU A 656 -13.44 -11.38 -0.72
CA LEU A 656 -13.10 -12.41 0.25
C LEU A 656 -11.60 -12.34 0.50
N SER A 657 -11.20 -12.17 1.75
CA SER A 657 -9.81 -12.27 2.19
C SER A 657 -9.69 -13.40 3.20
N ALA A 658 -8.89 -14.41 2.89
CA ALA A 658 -8.67 -15.56 3.75
C ALA A 658 -7.18 -15.83 3.92
N GLN A 659 -6.78 -16.15 5.16
CA GLN A 659 -5.44 -16.63 5.48
C GLN A 659 -5.58 -17.84 6.40
N HIS A 660 -5.01 -18.97 5.99
CA HIS A 660 -5.06 -20.20 6.79
C HIS A 660 -3.75 -20.96 6.72
N SER A 661 -3.26 -21.38 7.88
CA SER A 661 -2.13 -22.32 7.95
C SER A 661 -2.67 -23.73 7.80
N LEU A 662 -2.52 -24.29 6.60
CA LEU A 662 -2.97 -25.63 6.24
C LEU A 662 -2.20 -26.71 7.01
N THR A 663 -0.91 -26.42 7.24
CA THR A 663 0.00 -27.22 8.06
C THR A 663 0.90 -26.29 8.86
N GLY A 664 1.76 -26.83 9.73
CA GLY A 664 2.75 -26.04 10.46
C GLY A 664 3.82 -25.36 9.57
N TRP A 665 3.97 -25.83 8.33
CA TRP A 665 4.95 -25.33 7.36
C TRP A 665 4.34 -24.69 6.11
N TRP A 666 3.01 -24.75 5.92
CA TRP A 666 2.31 -24.20 4.75
C TRP A 666 1.18 -23.27 5.17
N THR A 667 1.25 -22.00 4.74
CA THR A 667 0.21 -21.00 4.91
C THR A 667 -0.28 -20.55 3.53
N ALA A 668 -1.58 -20.63 3.30
CA ALA A 668 -2.24 -20.12 2.10
C ALA A 668 -2.93 -18.80 2.41
N ILE A 669 -2.79 -17.82 1.51
CA ILE A 669 -3.43 -16.52 1.57
C ILE A 669 -4.18 -16.33 0.25
N LEU A 670 -5.49 -16.14 0.35
CA LEU A 670 -6.37 -15.92 -0.79
C LEU A 670 -7.03 -14.54 -0.66
N TYR A 671 -6.98 -13.77 -1.72
CA TYR A 671 -7.84 -12.62 -1.92
C TYR A 671 -8.63 -12.78 -3.21
N SER A 672 -9.95 -12.66 -3.14
CA SER A 672 -10.85 -12.70 -4.29
C SER A 672 -11.74 -11.47 -4.25
N TYR A 673 -11.91 -10.80 -5.39
CA TYR A 673 -12.77 -9.64 -5.51
C TYR A 673 -13.58 -9.71 -6.80
N LEU A 674 -14.86 -9.97 -6.67
CA LEU A 674 -15.83 -9.91 -7.76
C LEU A 674 -16.51 -8.55 -7.72
N TYR A 675 -16.40 -7.75 -8.78
CA TYR A 675 -16.98 -6.44 -8.83
C TYR A 675 -17.52 -6.08 -10.21
N TYR A 676 -18.59 -5.30 -10.20
CA TYR A 676 -19.17 -4.65 -11.38
C TYR A 676 -18.72 -3.20 -11.40
N THR A 677 -18.25 -2.71 -12.55
CA THR A 677 -17.91 -1.31 -12.80
C THR A 677 -18.67 -0.80 -14.00
N ARG A 678 -19.24 0.41 -13.89
CA ARG A 678 -19.89 1.13 -14.98
C ARG A 678 -19.38 2.56 -15.03
N PHE A 679 -19.01 3.01 -16.23
CA PHE A 679 -18.72 4.40 -16.56
C PHE A 679 -19.87 4.94 -17.38
N SER A 680 -20.38 6.12 -17.03
CA SER A 680 -21.52 6.72 -17.74
C SER A 680 -21.43 8.25 -17.70
N GLY A 681 -21.57 8.88 -18.87
CA GLY A 681 -21.57 10.33 -19.01
C GLY A 681 -21.43 10.77 -20.46
N LEU A 682 -21.47 12.08 -20.66
CA LEU A 682 -21.25 12.70 -21.96
C LEU A 682 -19.76 12.95 -22.15
N LEU A 683 -19.18 12.41 -23.21
CA LEU A 683 -17.76 12.56 -23.55
C LEU A 683 -17.68 12.96 -25.05
N TYR A 684 -17.02 14.06 -25.33
CA TYR A 684 -16.85 14.61 -26.71
C TYR A 684 -18.16 14.69 -27.50
N GLY A 685 -19.27 15.03 -26.83
CA GLY A 685 -20.60 15.17 -27.45
C GLY A 685 -21.41 13.86 -27.57
N GLU A 686 -20.84 12.71 -27.23
CA GLU A 686 -21.52 11.43 -27.28
C GLU A 686 -21.68 10.77 -25.90
N GLN A 687 -22.71 9.93 -25.77
CA GLN A 687 -22.99 9.20 -24.53
C GLN A 687 -22.03 7.99 -24.40
N LEU A 688 -21.13 8.06 -23.45
CA LEU A 688 -20.36 6.88 -23.00
C LEU A 688 -21.19 6.11 -21.98
N ASP A 689 -21.40 4.82 -22.22
CA ASP A 689 -21.98 3.88 -21.25
C ASP A 689 -21.31 2.51 -21.40
N ILE A 690 -20.31 2.26 -20.58
CA ILE A 690 -19.50 1.05 -20.66
C ILE A 690 -19.41 0.38 -19.29
N SER A 691 -19.54 -0.94 -19.26
CA SER A 691 -19.49 -1.68 -18.01
C SER A 691 -18.89 -3.07 -18.17
N ALA A 692 -18.37 -3.59 -17.06
CA ALA A 692 -17.93 -4.97 -16.95
C ALA A 692 -18.04 -5.51 -15.53
N THR A 693 -18.23 -6.83 -15.44
CA THR A 693 -18.01 -7.59 -14.21
C THR A 693 -16.62 -8.22 -14.28
N THR A 694 -15.82 -7.93 -13.26
CA THR A 694 -14.42 -8.36 -13.18
C THR A 694 -14.22 -9.21 -11.94
N LEU A 695 -13.55 -10.36 -12.10
CA LEU A 695 -13.04 -11.16 -10.99
C LEU A 695 -11.52 -10.94 -10.92
N LEU A 696 -11.05 -10.50 -9.76
CA LEU A 696 -9.64 -10.44 -9.40
C LEU A 696 -9.35 -11.53 -8.37
N LEU A 697 -8.36 -12.36 -8.64
CA LEU A 697 -7.88 -13.41 -7.74
C LEU A 697 -6.41 -13.16 -7.45
N ASN A 698 -6.03 -13.17 -6.17
CA ASN A 698 -4.65 -13.21 -5.71
C ASN A 698 -4.47 -14.42 -4.80
N LEU A 699 -3.52 -15.26 -5.10
CA LEU A 699 -3.16 -16.44 -4.30
C LEU A 699 -1.69 -16.36 -3.94
N ASN A 700 -1.39 -16.55 -2.65
CA ASN A 700 -0.02 -16.64 -2.16
C ASN A 700 0.11 -17.86 -1.24
N ASN A 701 1.00 -18.76 -1.58
CA ASN A 701 1.36 -19.92 -0.79
C ASN A 701 2.75 -19.72 -0.20
N GLN A 702 2.84 -19.73 1.11
CA GLN A 702 4.07 -19.54 1.88
C GLN A 702 4.48 -20.83 2.55
N PHE A 703 5.72 -21.24 2.36
CA PHE A 703 6.30 -22.46 2.90
C PHE A 703 7.44 -22.09 3.85
N SER A 704 7.41 -22.67 5.06
CA SER A 704 8.45 -22.48 6.09
C SER A 704 9.05 -23.84 6.40
N PHE A 705 10.27 -24.07 5.95
CA PHE A 705 10.99 -25.32 6.16
C PHE A 705 11.97 -25.18 7.34
N HIS A 706 12.59 -26.30 7.72
CA HIS A 706 13.63 -26.32 8.74
C HIS A 706 14.88 -25.54 8.30
N ASP A 707 15.74 -25.24 9.23
CA ASP A 707 17.05 -24.61 9.01
C ASP A 707 17.04 -23.28 8.27
N GLY A 708 15.96 -22.50 8.43
CA GLY A 708 15.83 -21.16 7.83
C GLY A 708 15.58 -21.15 6.33
N TRP A 709 15.14 -22.28 5.75
CA TRP A 709 14.62 -22.31 4.39
C TRP A 709 13.17 -21.83 4.34
N GLY A 710 12.82 -21.10 3.32
CA GLY A 710 11.45 -20.68 3.00
C GLY A 710 11.19 -20.79 1.51
N GLY A 711 9.94 -20.98 1.15
CA GLY A 711 9.47 -21.00 -0.24
C GLY A 711 8.21 -20.18 -0.40
N GLU A 712 7.95 -19.75 -1.62
CA GLU A 712 6.73 -19.02 -1.96
C GLU A 712 6.33 -19.29 -3.40
N ILE A 713 5.03 -19.47 -3.61
CA ILE A 713 4.40 -19.46 -4.95
C ILE A 713 3.24 -18.48 -4.86
N SER A 714 3.26 -17.46 -5.69
CA SER A 714 2.25 -16.41 -5.70
C SER A 714 1.82 -16.07 -7.11
N GLY A 715 0.60 -15.59 -7.26
CA GLY A 715 0.11 -15.11 -8.53
C GLY A 715 -1.20 -14.35 -8.40
N PHE A 716 -1.51 -13.60 -9.44
CA PHE A 716 -2.80 -12.97 -9.61
C PHE A 716 -3.39 -13.29 -10.97
N TYR A 717 -4.70 -13.25 -11.04
CA TYR A 717 -5.45 -13.37 -12.29
C TYR A 717 -6.61 -12.37 -12.27
N ARG A 718 -6.78 -11.65 -13.37
CA ARG A 718 -7.88 -10.72 -13.59
C ARG A 718 -8.63 -11.10 -14.86
N THR A 719 -9.95 -11.22 -14.75
CA THR A 719 -10.82 -11.41 -15.94
C THR A 719 -11.02 -10.10 -16.69
N LYS A 720 -11.78 -10.13 -17.78
CA LYS A 720 -12.18 -8.95 -18.55
C LYS A 720 -12.64 -7.81 -17.62
N GLY A 721 -12.27 -6.58 -17.96
CA GLY A 721 -12.63 -5.37 -17.20
C GLY A 721 -12.76 -4.15 -18.08
N VAL A 722 -13.09 -3.01 -17.49
CA VAL A 722 -13.17 -1.71 -18.15
C VAL A 722 -12.33 -0.67 -17.41
N ALA A 723 -11.70 0.23 -18.17
CA ALA A 723 -10.93 1.36 -17.68
C ALA A 723 -11.19 2.56 -18.59
N GLY A 724 -12.00 3.54 -18.11
CA GLY A 724 -12.45 4.65 -18.98
C GLY A 724 -13.18 4.16 -20.21
N GLN A 725 -12.64 4.44 -21.41
CA GLN A 725 -13.15 4.01 -22.70
C GLN A 725 -12.67 2.61 -23.12
N ILE A 726 -11.65 2.07 -22.44
CA ILE A 726 -10.96 0.84 -22.85
C ILE A 726 -11.59 -0.39 -22.18
N VAL A 727 -11.82 -1.43 -22.98
CA VAL A 727 -12.14 -2.79 -22.50
C VAL A 727 -10.85 -3.59 -22.45
N LEU A 728 -10.50 -4.05 -21.26
CA LEU A 728 -9.30 -4.85 -21.02
C LEU A 728 -9.62 -6.34 -21.07
N TYR A 729 -8.81 -7.12 -21.76
CA TYR A 729 -8.86 -8.57 -21.76
C TYR A 729 -8.27 -9.18 -20.49
N PRO A 730 -8.52 -10.46 -20.20
CA PRO A 730 -7.93 -11.14 -19.07
C PRO A 730 -6.40 -11.21 -19.15
N PHE A 731 -5.75 -11.06 -17.99
CA PHE A 731 -4.31 -11.26 -17.84
C PHE A 731 -3.97 -11.66 -16.40
N GLY A 732 -2.75 -12.15 -16.19
CA GLY A 732 -2.29 -12.57 -14.87
C GLY A 732 -0.78 -12.72 -14.83
N GLN A 733 -0.27 -13.09 -13.66
CA GLN A 733 1.15 -13.30 -13.42
C GLN A 733 1.34 -14.38 -12.34
N GLU A 734 2.30 -15.27 -12.53
CA GLU A 734 2.75 -16.24 -11.55
C GLU A 734 4.23 -16.03 -11.24
N SER A 735 4.57 -16.20 -9.96
CA SER A 735 5.92 -15.99 -9.44
C SER A 735 6.26 -17.04 -8.39
N ALA A 736 7.53 -17.41 -8.30
CA ALA A 736 8.03 -18.32 -7.28
C ALA A 736 9.32 -17.78 -6.65
N ALA A 737 9.56 -18.09 -5.39
CA ALA A 737 10.76 -17.69 -4.70
C ALA A 737 11.21 -18.75 -3.68
N VAL A 738 12.52 -18.83 -3.48
CA VAL A 738 13.15 -19.59 -2.40
C VAL A 738 14.05 -18.66 -1.61
N THR A 739 13.98 -18.75 -0.29
CA THR A 739 14.75 -17.93 0.63
C THR A 739 15.52 -18.81 1.59
N LYS A 740 16.79 -18.45 1.86
CA LYS A 740 17.63 -19.05 2.90
C LYS A 740 18.09 -17.98 3.88
N LYS A 741 17.77 -18.15 5.15
CA LYS A 741 18.32 -17.34 6.24
C LYS A 741 19.73 -17.83 6.56
N ILE A 742 20.66 -16.90 6.74
CA ILE A 742 22.07 -17.15 7.01
C ILE A 742 22.56 -16.25 8.16
N PHE A 743 23.75 -16.50 8.69
CA PHE A 743 24.37 -15.72 9.77
C PHE A 743 23.47 -15.59 11.02
N HIS A 744 22.88 -16.69 11.49
CA HIS A 744 21.96 -16.73 12.64
C HIS A 744 20.77 -15.76 12.45
N ASP A 745 20.10 -15.86 11.31
CA ASP A 745 18.95 -15.04 10.90
C ASP A 745 19.24 -13.53 10.71
N LYS A 746 20.54 -13.12 10.77
CA LYS A 746 20.92 -11.72 10.53
C LYS A 746 20.97 -11.37 9.04
N ALA A 747 21.14 -12.35 8.17
CA ALA A 747 21.10 -12.14 6.74
C ALA A 747 20.24 -13.20 6.04
N SER A 748 19.85 -12.92 4.79
CA SER A 748 19.12 -13.84 3.93
C SER A 748 19.54 -13.71 2.48
N LEU A 749 19.48 -14.83 1.77
CA LEU A 749 19.55 -14.91 0.32
C LEU A 749 18.18 -15.33 -0.20
N LYS A 750 17.66 -14.61 -1.21
CA LYS A 750 16.40 -14.94 -1.87
C LYS A 750 16.65 -15.03 -3.38
N LEU A 751 16.25 -16.14 -3.96
CA LEU A 751 16.15 -16.32 -5.40
C LEU A 751 14.67 -16.31 -5.77
N ALA A 752 14.28 -15.43 -6.70
CA ALA A 752 12.91 -15.30 -7.16
C ALA A 752 12.82 -15.33 -8.69
N ILE A 753 11.76 -15.90 -9.21
CA ILE A 753 11.39 -15.83 -10.63
C ILE A 753 10.01 -15.16 -10.67
N LYS A 754 9.91 -14.06 -11.40
CA LYS A 754 8.66 -13.32 -11.61
C LYS A 754 8.14 -13.58 -13.03
N ASP A 755 6.81 -13.57 -13.17
CA ASP A 755 6.10 -13.76 -14.45
C ASP A 755 6.61 -14.98 -15.24
N ILE A 756 6.58 -16.15 -14.59
CA ILE A 756 7.16 -17.40 -15.08
C ILE A 756 6.67 -17.73 -16.50
N PHE A 757 5.38 -17.54 -16.74
CA PHE A 757 4.73 -17.85 -18.03
C PHE A 757 4.66 -16.67 -19.00
N TYR A 758 5.18 -15.50 -18.57
CA TYR A 758 5.14 -14.25 -19.36
C TYR A 758 3.72 -13.87 -19.80
N THR A 759 2.79 -13.93 -18.85
CA THR A 759 1.35 -13.68 -19.05
C THR A 759 0.92 -12.29 -18.58
N ASN A 760 1.81 -11.52 -17.95
CA ASN A 760 1.53 -10.13 -17.59
C ASN A 760 1.70 -9.20 -18.81
N ARG A 761 0.79 -9.37 -19.76
CA ARG A 761 0.72 -8.61 -21.02
C ARG A 761 -0.67 -8.01 -21.20
N PRO A 762 -0.94 -6.86 -20.57
CA PRO A 762 -2.22 -6.18 -20.72
C PRO A 762 -2.52 -5.87 -22.18
N HIS A 763 -3.70 -6.19 -22.63
CA HIS A 763 -4.20 -5.85 -23.96
C HIS A 763 -5.68 -5.52 -23.88
N GLY A 764 -6.16 -4.73 -24.82
CA GLY A 764 -7.54 -4.28 -24.81
C GLY A 764 -7.97 -3.67 -26.12
N TYR A 765 -9.20 -3.21 -26.14
CA TYR A 765 -9.74 -2.47 -27.28
C TYR A 765 -10.54 -1.25 -26.81
N LEU A 766 -10.55 -0.25 -27.66
CA LEU A 766 -11.36 0.95 -27.61
C LEU A 766 -12.34 0.91 -28.79
N ASN A 767 -13.61 1.16 -28.53
CA ASN A 767 -14.61 1.40 -29.57
C ASN A 767 -15.52 2.53 -29.09
N PHE A 768 -15.25 3.74 -29.55
CA PHE A 768 -16.01 4.92 -29.17
C PHE A 768 -15.92 5.96 -30.29
N GLN A 769 -17.06 6.57 -30.65
CA GLN A 769 -17.20 7.51 -31.77
C GLN A 769 -16.72 6.89 -33.11
N GLN A 770 -15.78 7.54 -33.77
CA GLN A 770 -15.20 7.12 -35.04
C GLN A 770 -13.85 6.37 -34.87
N ILE A 771 -13.54 5.88 -33.65
CA ILE A 771 -12.29 5.14 -33.37
C ILE A 771 -12.61 3.71 -32.98
N GLU A 772 -12.11 2.76 -33.73
CA GLU A 772 -11.96 1.37 -33.30
C GLU A 772 -10.46 1.08 -33.19
N SER A 773 -9.99 0.83 -31.96
CA SER A 773 -8.57 0.60 -31.71
C SER A 773 -8.32 -0.65 -30.87
N THR A 774 -7.29 -1.40 -31.21
CA THR A 774 -6.76 -2.49 -30.38
C THR A 774 -5.36 -2.11 -29.93
N ILE A 775 -5.06 -2.36 -28.64
CA ILE A 775 -3.80 -2.03 -27.99
C ILE A 775 -3.23 -3.29 -27.35
N ARG A 776 -1.99 -3.63 -27.66
CA ARG A 776 -1.23 -4.71 -27.03
C ARG A 776 0.05 -4.14 -26.45
N ASN A 777 0.38 -4.59 -25.24
CA ASN A 777 1.51 -4.08 -24.50
C ASN A 777 2.34 -5.25 -23.95
N ALA A 778 3.63 -5.28 -24.25
CA ALA A 778 4.58 -6.24 -23.69
C ALA A 778 5.76 -5.51 -23.06
N ARG A 779 6.25 -6.01 -21.90
CA ARG A 779 7.33 -5.40 -21.13
C ARG A 779 8.29 -6.45 -20.59
N ASP A 780 9.43 -6.00 -20.11
CA ASP A 780 10.44 -6.85 -19.49
C ASP A 780 10.01 -7.27 -18.06
N THR A 781 8.95 -8.10 -17.97
CA THR A 781 8.32 -8.54 -16.70
C THR A 781 8.82 -9.89 -16.19
N ARG A 782 9.35 -10.75 -17.11
CA ARG A 782 9.90 -12.06 -16.75
C ARG A 782 11.33 -11.92 -16.25
N LEU A 783 11.48 -11.98 -14.92
CA LEU A 783 12.74 -11.68 -14.24
C LEU A 783 13.19 -12.84 -13.35
N VAL A 784 14.50 -13.07 -13.31
CA VAL A 784 15.15 -13.85 -12.26
C VAL A 784 15.89 -12.87 -11.35
N ALA A 785 15.62 -12.89 -10.05
CA ALA A 785 16.19 -11.96 -9.09
C ALA A 785 16.91 -12.69 -7.97
N LEU A 786 18.14 -12.29 -7.68
CA LEU A 786 18.91 -12.71 -6.51
C LEU A 786 19.04 -11.53 -5.56
N THR A 787 18.55 -11.68 -4.35
CA THR A 787 18.60 -10.64 -3.32
C THR A 787 19.39 -11.10 -2.11
N PHE A 788 20.35 -10.29 -1.67
CA PHE A 788 21.05 -10.40 -0.41
C PHE A 788 20.59 -9.31 0.53
N SER A 789 20.09 -9.69 1.72
CA SER A 789 19.67 -8.75 2.76
C SER A 789 20.46 -9.02 4.04
N TRP A 790 20.99 -7.96 4.68
CA TRP A 790 21.77 -8.07 5.90
C TRP A 790 21.34 -7.02 6.92
N ASN A 791 21.00 -7.48 8.14
CA ASN A 791 20.68 -6.64 9.30
C ASN A 791 21.85 -6.70 10.29
N PHE A 792 22.35 -5.54 10.70
CA PHE A 792 23.49 -5.42 11.59
C PHE A 792 23.18 -4.51 12.79
N GLY A 793 23.96 -4.67 13.86
CA GLY A 793 23.73 -3.97 15.13
C GLY A 793 22.72 -4.67 16.04
N LYS A 794 22.19 -3.98 17.03
CA LYS A 794 21.22 -4.52 17.98
C LYS A 794 19.83 -4.57 17.38
N LEU A 795 19.18 -5.74 17.43
CA LEU A 795 17.83 -5.95 16.91
C LEU A 795 16.79 -5.01 17.54
N LEU A 796 15.89 -4.52 16.71
CA LEU A 796 14.88 -3.50 16.99
C LEU A 796 13.68 -4.08 17.76
N LYS A 797 13.27 -3.45 18.87
CA LYS A 797 11.94 -3.66 19.49
C LYS A 797 11.08 -2.42 19.20
N GLY A 798 9.84 -2.63 18.74
CA GLY A 798 8.94 -1.60 18.22
C GLY A 798 8.61 -0.45 19.18
N VAL A 799 8.34 0.71 18.60
CA VAL A 799 7.92 1.96 19.27
C VAL A 799 6.81 2.63 18.48
N ASN A 800 5.91 3.35 19.18
CA ASN A 800 4.80 4.08 18.58
C ASN A 800 5.24 5.08 17.49
N PRO A 801 4.49 5.16 16.39
CA PRO A 801 4.81 6.02 15.26
C PRO A 801 4.56 7.50 15.56
N ARG A 802 5.23 8.37 14.79
CA ARG A 802 5.11 9.83 14.86
C ARG A 802 4.03 10.35 13.94
N GLY A 803 3.69 11.64 14.13
CA GLY A 803 2.68 12.38 13.39
C GLY A 803 2.91 12.43 11.86
N HIS A 804 1.89 12.89 11.16
CA HIS A 804 1.79 12.92 9.71
C HIS A 804 2.40 14.20 9.15
N SER A 805 3.13 14.13 8.02
CA SER A 805 3.50 15.33 7.24
C SER A 805 2.27 16.03 6.66
N GLY A 806 2.33 17.36 6.54
CA GLY A 806 1.26 18.17 5.99
C GLY A 806 1.15 18.16 4.46
N ALA A 807 2.26 17.94 3.73
CA ALA A 807 2.34 18.16 2.27
C ALA A 807 1.83 17.00 1.39
N GLY A 808 1.33 15.94 1.97
CA GLY A 808 1.13 14.67 1.27
C GLY A 808 0.12 14.61 0.17
N ASP A 809 -0.93 15.39 0.27
CA ASP A 809 -1.92 15.50 -0.80
C ASP A 809 -1.33 16.20 -2.02
N GLU A 810 -0.67 17.32 -1.80
CA GLU A 810 -0.08 18.14 -2.84
C GLU A 810 1.03 17.39 -3.59
N GLU A 811 1.84 16.64 -2.87
CA GLU A 811 2.93 15.88 -3.46
C GLU A 811 2.46 14.64 -4.24
N SER A 812 1.38 13.99 -3.80
CA SER A 812 0.79 12.86 -4.54
C SER A 812 0.25 13.26 -5.92
N ARG A 813 0.05 14.55 -6.15
CA ARG A 813 -0.42 15.14 -7.41
C ARG A 813 0.72 15.54 -8.35
N VAL A 814 1.96 15.33 -7.96
CA VAL A 814 3.12 15.51 -8.82
C VAL A 814 3.36 14.22 -9.60
N LYS A 815 3.13 14.25 -10.89
CA LYS A 815 3.54 13.16 -11.79
C LYS A 815 4.99 13.37 -12.20
N SER A 816 5.86 12.43 -11.93
CA SER A 816 7.22 12.40 -12.46
C SER A 816 7.34 11.21 -13.41
N GLY A 817 7.95 11.43 -14.49
CA GLY A 817 8.08 10.49 -15.57
C GLY A 817 7.45 11.07 -16.84
N GLY A 818 8.16 10.92 -17.91
CA GLY A 818 7.70 11.35 -19.22
C GLY A 818 6.30 10.76 -19.53
N ASN A 819 5.53 11.51 -20.21
CA ASN A 819 4.19 11.16 -20.69
C ASN A 819 4.25 10.04 -21.73
N GLY A 820 4.75 8.88 -21.39
CA GLY A 820 4.88 7.74 -22.27
C GLY A 820 4.17 6.52 -21.71
N ASN A 821 2.90 6.36 -21.99
CA ASN A 821 2.19 5.10 -21.77
C ASN A 821 1.50 4.63 -23.04
#